data_97ac3b51299faa035be0615312c7d62f
#
_entry.id   97ac3b51299faa035be0615312c7d62f
#
_cell.length_a   1.000
_cell.length_b   1.000
_cell.length_c   1.000
_cell.angle_alpha   90.00
_cell.angle_beta   90.00
_cell.angle_gamma   90.00
#
_symmetry.space_group_name_H-M   'P 1'
#
loop_
_entity.id
_entity.type
_entity.pdbx_description
1 polymer ?
#
loop_
_entity_poly.entity_id
_entity_poly.type
_entity_poly.pdbx_seq_one_letter_code
_entity_poly.pdbx_strand_id
1 'polypeptide(L)'
;MSAEQNRLQEDKERKKHWKKWGPYLTDRQWGTVREDYSPDGAAWENVPHDHARSKAYRWGEEGIAGMSDHRQLLCMAWAFWNGKDPFIKERFFGLTGNEGNHGEDVKEIYYYLDSTPTHSYMKMLYKYPQGEFPYKQLVEENKKAGKHHPEFELIDTGLFDDDRYFDIFIEYAKEDVEDMVGMATIHNRGPEAAKIWVMPTVWFRKFWFTGDEPFMPKITKQSEDSIKAFNPKSGNYLFHFSNPKELVFCDNETNRERLYGIPNERASTKDAINDYLISGDSSRLASKPTGTKAAAIYELEIPAGGQAQIHFRMQHHAGENPLASCQEIIKKRQEEADEFYQDLQQKVIQEDHKSIQRQAFAGLLWSKQFYYYDVNRWLEGDPGRYSPPQERKKGRNHTWTHLQNFDIISMPDKWEYPWYAAWDLAFHCIPLARIDAEFAKNQLLLLLNEWYMHPNGQMPAYEWNFSDVNPPVHAYAVQRVYQIDKKINGGKGDQEFLERAMHKLMLNFTWWVNRKDSEGNNIFEGGFLGLDNISLFDRSHAQYYQGKLEQADGTSWMAMFSLNMLRIALDLCEFNTVYQFSATKFLEHFLYIAGAMNTISSEQISLWDDEDNFFYDIFHYQGKDPKKLKVRSIVGLIPLFAVEPIREEMFDNLPEFKKRLDFFLRVKPKLASLVSSWIQPGYEKRRLFSLLRGHRMKSVLQRMLNEEEFLSEFGIRSLSKYHEAHPYTMKINGDTLSIRYTPGESDTQMFGGNSNWRGPIWFPINFLIMESLKKFDSYYGEDFSIEYPTGSGNYLTMDIIAKELSLRCISIFSRNKDGRRPVFGNQVKFQEDPHFKDYLLFFEYFHGDSGKGLGASHQTGWTALVAEMIHSYYQPSSPHQDGAAPLFRS
;
A
#
# COMPACT_ATOMS: atom_id res chain seq x y z
N MET A 1 0.12 18.35 24.47
CA MET A 1 0.10 17.02 23.86
C MET A 1 -1.28 16.42 24.08
N SER A 2 -1.93 15.93 23.02
CA SER A 2 -3.19 15.22 23.14
C SER A 2 -3.00 13.87 23.85
N ALA A 3 -4.10 13.24 24.27
CA ALA A 3 -4.05 11.93 24.92
C ALA A 3 -3.37 10.88 24.01
N GLU A 4 -3.63 10.89 22.70
CA GLU A 4 -3.03 9.97 21.75
C GLU A 4 -1.53 10.24 21.54
N GLN A 5 -1.08 11.49 21.52
CA GLN A 5 0.35 11.82 21.48
C GLN A 5 1.09 11.33 22.73
N ASN A 6 0.44 11.36 23.89
CA ASN A 6 1.01 10.80 25.12
C ASN A 6 1.16 9.26 25.01
N ARG A 7 0.17 8.55 24.45
CA ARG A 7 0.27 7.09 24.22
C ARG A 7 1.39 6.75 23.25
N LEU A 8 1.55 7.51 22.18
CA LEU A 8 2.67 7.33 21.24
C LEU A 8 4.02 7.51 21.94
N GLN A 9 4.12 8.49 22.86
CA GLN A 9 5.33 8.71 23.63
C GLN A 9 5.61 7.59 24.64
N GLU A 10 4.57 7.09 25.32
CA GLU A 10 4.67 5.94 26.22
C GLU A 10 5.11 4.66 25.48
N ASP A 11 4.60 4.44 24.27
CA ASP A 11 4.96 3.31 23.42
C ASP A 11 6.40 3.42 22.90
N LYS A 12 6.82 4.62 22.43
CA LYS A 12 8.18 4.93 22.02
C LYS A 12 9.20 4.69 23.15
N GLU A 13 8.89 5.12 24.36
CA GLU A 13 9.71 4.96 25.55
C GLU A 13 9.62 3.55 26.16
N ARG A 14 8.83 2.66 25.55
CA ARG A 14 8.56 1.28 26.06
C ARG A 14 8.04 1.23 27.49
N LYS A 15 7.34 2.28 27.91
CA LYS A 15 6.65 2.32 29.21
C LYS A 15 5.35 1.54 29.20
N LYS A 16 4.58 1.69 28.10
CA LYS A 16 3.36 0.93 27.80
C LYS A 16 3.36 0.53 26.34
N HIS A 17 3.05 -0.74 26.04
CA HIS A 17 3.01 -1.28 24.68
C HIS A 17 1.64 -1.07 24.06
N TRP A 18 1.23 0.18 23.81
CA TRP A 18 -0.09 0.51 23.27
C TRP A 18 -0.41 -0.19 21.95
N LYS A 19 0.60 -0.47 21.13
CA LYS A 19 0.47 -1.20 19.86
C LYS A 19 0.51 -2.72 20.02
N LYS A 20 0.44 -3.27 21.25
CA LYS A 20 0.39 -4.73 21.48
C LYS A 20 -0.79 -5.37 20.79
N TRP A 21 -1.97 -4.75 20.86
CA TRP A 21 -3.18 -5.17 20.18
C TRP A 21 -3.50 -4.22 19.03
N GLY A 22 -3.89 -4.77 17.89
CA GLY A 22 -4.21 -3.96 16.71
C GLY A 22 -4.86 -4.79 15.59
N PRO A 23 -5.18 -4.18 14.45
CA PRO A 23 -5.90 -4.80 13.34
C PRO A 23 -4.96 -5.69 12.51
N TYR A 24 -4.32 -6.66 13.15
CA TYR A 24 -3.21 -7.40 12.56
C TYR A 24 -3.61 -8.67 11.83
N LEU A 25 -4.92 -8.96 11.70
CA LEU A 25 -5.44 -9.99 10.82
C LEU A 25 -5.51 -9.49 9.39
N THR A 26 -5.40 -10.42 8.43
CA THR A 26 -5.70 -10.13 7.03
C THR A 26 -7.19 -10.27 6.74
N ASP A 27 -7.63 -9.74 5.61
CA ASP A 27 -8.99 -9.98 5.10
C ASP A 27 -9.04 -11.25 4.24
N ARG A 28 -7.88 -11.68 3.70
CA ARG A 28 -7.73 -12.92 2.95
C ARG A 28 -6.39 -13.60 3.24
N GLN A 29 -6.41 -14.71 3.97
CA GLN A 29 -5.18 -15.43 4.33
C GLN A 29 -4.65 -16.31 3.21
N TRP A 30 -5.49 -16.94 2.40
CA TRP A 30 -5.06 -17.90 1.37
C TRP A 30 -4.21 -17.30 0.24
N GLY A 31 -4.16 -15.99 0.12
CA GLY A 31 -3.28 -15.29 -0.80
C GLY A 31 -1.94 -14.88 -0.20
N THR A 32 -1.68 -15.11 1.09
CA THR A 32 -0.50 -14.59 1.78
C THR A 32 0.76 -15.39 1.49
N VAL A 33 0.69 -16.73 1.54
CA VAL A 33 1.83 -17.62 1.23
C VAL A 33 1.37 -18.63 0.19
N ARG A 34 1.56 -18.29 -1.05
CA ARG A 34 1.02 -19.00 -2.20
C ARG A 34 1.54 -20.42 -2.33
N GLU A 35 2.84 -20.59 -2.19
CA GLU A 35 3.51 -21.87 -2.39
C GLU A 35 3.10 -22.93 -1.37
N ASP A 36 2.63 -22.51 -0.19
CA ASP A 36 2.18 -23.45 0.84
C ASP A 36 0.85 -24.13 0.49
N TYR A 37 0.08 -23.50 -0.40
CA TYR A 37 -1.24 -23.98 -0.79
C TYR A 37 -1.36 -24.45 -2.23
N SER A 38 -0.31 -24.29 -3.04
CA SER A 38 -0.31 -24.56 -4.46
C SER A 38 0.95 -25.28 -4.90
N PRO A 39 0.84 -26.35 -5.72
CA PRO A 39 2.00 -27.06 -6.25
C PRO A 39 2.83 -26.24 -7.24
N ASP A 40 2.18 -25.31 -7.95
CA ASP A 40 2.71 -24.54 -9.08
C ASP A 40 2.80 -23.03 -8.81
N GLY A 41 2.48 -22.59 -7.60
CA GLY A 41 2.48 -21.18 -7.22
C GLY A 41 1.23 -20.39 -7.61
N ALA A 42 0.17 -21.08 -8.09
CA ALA A 42 -1.13 -20.49 -8.44
C ALA A 42 -2.08 -20.41 -7.23
N ALA A 43 -1.64 -19.77 -6.15
CA ALA A 43 -2.37 -19.76 -4.87
C ALA A 43 -3.74 -19.10 -4.93
N TRP A 44 -3.93 -18.13 -5.80
CA TRP A 44 -5.18 -17.40 -5.95
C TRP A 44 -6.38 -18.33 -6.22
N GLU A 45 -6.15 -19.42 -6.94
CA GLU A 45 -7.19 -20.34 -7.38
C GLU A 45 -7.19 -21.65 -6.60
N ASN A 46 -6.16 -21.84 -5.79
CA ASN A 46 -5.93 -23.13 -5.13
C ASN A 46 -6.72 -23.27 -3.82
N VAL A 47 -7.13 -22.15 -3.20
CA VAL A 47 -8.01 -22.13 -2.04
C VAL A 47 -9.24 -21.27 -2.33
N PRO A 48 -10.29 -21.82 -2.95
CA PRO A 48 -11.54 -21.12 -3.19
C PRO A 48 -12.16 -20.59 -1.88
N HIS A 49 -12.94 -19.52 -1.97
CA HIS A 49 -13.59 -18.89 -0.81
C HIS A 49 -14.35 -19.91 0.07
N ASP A 50 -15.07 -20.86 -0.53
CA ASP A 50 -15.79 -21.92 0.21
C ASP A 50 -14.83 -22.85 0.98
N HIS A 51 -13.64 -23.13 0.46
CA HIS A 51 -12.63 -23.95 1.14
C HIS A 51 -11.98 -23.22 2.33
N ALA A 52 -11.85 -21.90 2.25
CA ALA A 52 -11.23 -21.07 3.28
C ALA A 52 -11.89 -21.22 4.65
N ARG A 53 -13.24 -21.36 4.71
CA ARG A 53 -13.97 -21.57 5.97
C ARG A 53 -13.59 -22.84 6.72
N SER A 54 -13.08 -23.85 6.00
CA SER A 54 -12.73 -25.18 6.55
C SER A 54 -11.24 -25.38 6.74
N LYS A 55 -10.40 -24.41 6.32
CA LYS A 55 -8.94 -24.50 6.38
C LYS A 55 -8.37 -23.67 7.53
N ALA A 56 -7.68 -24.29 8.49
CA ALA A 56 -6.88 -23.59 9.47
C ALA A 56 -5.51 -23.27 8.87
N TYR A 57 -5.10 -22.03 9.01
CA TYR A 57 -3.88 -21.52 8.39
C TYR A 57 -2.66 -21.65 9.28
N ARG A 58 -1.49 -21.69 8.65
CA ARG A 58 -0.20 -21.77 9.29
C ARG A 58 0.43 -20.39 9.51
N TRP A 59 0.40 -19.56 8.47
CA TRP A 59 1.21 -18.36 8.36
C TRP A 59 0.49 -17.11 8.84
N GLY A 60 -0.77 -17.20 9.20
CA GLY A 60 -1.55 -16.09 9.69
C GLY A 60 -3.02 -16.44 9.90
N GLU A 61 -3.84 -15.45 10.12
CA GLU A 61 -5.29 -15.60 10.32
C GLU A 61 -6.06 -14.46 9.63
N GLU A 62 -7.31 -14.71 9.27
CA GLU A 62 -8.20 -13.80 8.59
C GLU A 62 -9.47 -13.54 9.39
N GLY A 63 -10.13 -12.41 9.16
CA GLY A 63 -11.43 -12.13 9.78
C GLY A 63 -11.89 -10.68 9.62
N ILE A 64 -13.19 -10.48 9.53
CA ILE A 64 -13.81 -9.16 9.37
C ILE A 64 -13.55 -8.31 10.62
N ALA A 65 -13.04 -7.10 10.42
CA ALA A 65 -12.61 -6.19 11.48
C ALA A 65 -11.68 -6.89 12.50
N GLY A 66 -10.79 -7.74 12.00
CA GLY A 66 -9.98 -8.63 12.81
C GLY A 66 -8.94 -7.91 13.65
N MET A 67 -8.84 -8.32 14.92
CA MET A 67 -7.88 -7.82 15.90
C MET A 67 -7.05 -8.96 16.47
N SER A 68 -5.77 -8.71 16.75
CA SER A 68 -4.93 -9.68 17.46
C SER A 68 -3.84 -8.99 18.28
N ASP A 69 -3.18 -9.78 19.12
CA ASP A 69 -1.90 -9.34 19.66
C ASP A 69 -0.83 -9.28 18.54
N HIS A 70 0.26 -8.56 18.80
CA HIS A 70 1.35 -8.30 17.82
C HIS A 70 2.09 -9.56 17.33
N ARG A 71 1.82 -10.74 17.89
CA ARG A 71 2.33 -12.04 17.44
C ARG A 71 1.25 -12.93 16.85
N GLN A 72 0.04 -12.39 16.77
CA GLN A 72 -1.13 -13.12 16.30
C GLN A 72 -1.32 -14.49 17.02
N LEU A 73 -1.09 -14.52 18.33
CA LEU A 73 -1.33 -15.70 19.14
C LEU A 73 -2.82 -15.86 19.45
N LEU A 74 -3.46 -14.78 19.89
CA LEU A 74 -4.89 -14.72 20.17
C LEU A 74 -5.54 -13.72 19.20
N CYS A 75 -6.55 -14.19 18.49
CA CYS A 75 -7.27 -13.47 17.46
C CYS A 75 -8.73 -13.28 17.87
N MET A 76 -9.32 -12.18 17.41
CA MET A 76 -10.75 -11.93 17.50
C MET A 76 -11.24 -11.22 16.22
N ALA A 77 -12.45 -11.54 15.78
CA ALA A 77 -13.10 -10.93 14.64
C ALA A 77 -14.61 -11.06 14.77
N TRP A 78 -15.31 -10.41 13.86
CA TRP A 78 -16.75 -10.48 13.78
C TRP A 78 -17.18 -11.42 12.63
N ALA A 79 -18.22 -12.18 12.87
CA ALA A 79 -18.89 -12.94 11.83
C ALA A 79 -20.38 -12.64 11.84
N PHE A 80 -21.02 -12.80 10.68
CA PHE A 80 -22.41 -12.43 10.46
C PHE A 80 -23.13 -13.51 9.65
N TRP A 81 -24.47 -13.58 9.79
CA TRP A 81 -25.31 -14.38 8.94
C TRP A 81 -26.69 -13.74 8.81
N ASN A 82 -27.16 -13.60 7.60
CA ASN A 82 -28.48 -12.99 7.30
C ASN A 82 -29.62 -14.01 7.22
N GLY A 83 -29.36 -15.29 7.54
CA GLY A 83 -30.34 -16.37 7.47
C GLY A 83 -30.63 -16.86 6.05
N LYS A 84 -29.95 -16.37 5.02
CA LYS A 84 -30.15 -16.71 3.61
C LYS A 84 -28.88 -17.16 2.90
N ASP A 85 -27.72 -16.68 3.35
CA ASP A 85 -26.43 -17.09 2.79
C ASP A 85 -26.19 -18.58 3.04
N PRO A 86 -25.50 -19.27 2.11
CA PRO A 86 -25.18 -20.69 2.24
C PRO A 86 -24.14 -20.99 3.34
N PHE A 87 -23.46 -19.97 3.85
CA PHE A 87 -22.49 -20.04 4.95
C PHE A 87 -22.41 -18.71 5.69
N ILE A 88 -21.83 -18.75 6.91
CA ILE A 88 -21.63 -17.55 7.70
C ILE A 88 -20.56 -16.64 7.06
N LYS A 89 -20.74 -15.34 7.16
CA LYS A 89 -19.79 -14.33 6.69
C LYS A 89 -18.73 -14.09 7.75
N GLU A 90 -17.60 -14.81 7.64
CA GLU A 90 -16.42 -14.67 8.52
C GLU A 90 -15.27 -13.93 7.81
N ARG A 91 -15.32 -13.79 6.49
CA ARG A 91 -14.32 -13.19 5.61
C ARG A 91 -15.01 -12.58 4.41
N PHE A 92 -14.32 -11.64 3.78
CA PHE A 92 -14.81 -11.02 2.56
C PHE A 92 -14.65 -11.93 1.35
N PHE A 93 -15.60 -11.82 0.43
CA PHE A 93 -15.55 -12.48 -0.87
C PHE A 93 -14.93 -11.57 -1.91
N GLY A 94 -14.21 -12.13 -2.85
CA GLY A 94 -13.69 -11.46 -4.02
C GLY A 94 -13.42 -12.43 -5.15
N LEU A 95 -12.99 -11.91 -6.29
CA LEU A 95 -12.75 -12.65 -7.52
C LEU A 95 -11.28 -12.60 -7.92
N THR A 96 -10.89 -13.60 -8.73
CA THR A 96 -9.56 -13.70 -9.34
C THR A 96 -9.64 -13.45 -10.84
N GLY A 97 -8.47 -13.27 -11.48
CA GLY A 97 -8.37 -13.13 -12.94
C GLY A 97 -8.98 -14.29 -13.72
N ASN A 98 -8.87 -15.53 -13.23
CA ASN A 98 -9.47 -16.71 -13.86
C ASN A 98 -11.00 -16.81 -13.66
N GLU A 99 -11.52 -16.07 -12.71
CA GLU A 99 -12.96 -15.91 -12.53
C GLU A 99 -13.56 -14.79 -13.40
N GLY A 100 -12.74 -14.20 -14.28
CA GLY A 100 -13.16 -13.20 -15.27
C GLY A 100 -12.94 -11.76 -14.85
N ASN A 101 -12.42 -11.52 -13.64
CA ASN A 101 -12.06 -10.20 -13.16
C ASN A 101 -10.83 -9.66 -13.89
N HIS A 102 -10.59 -8.35 -13.92
CA HIS A 102 -9.41 -7.75 -14.55
C HIS A 102 -8.12 -8.08 -13.78
N GLY A 103 -8.25 -8.30 -12.51
CA GLY A 103 -7.22 -8.75 -11.61
C GLY A 103 -7.86 -9.48 -10.46
N GLU A 104 -7.33 -9.29 -9.27
CA GLU A 104 -7.90 -9.81 -8.05
C GLU A 104 -8.46 -8.64 -7.26
N ASP A 105 -9.74 -8.70 -6.90
CA ASP A 105 -10.38 -7.67 -6.10
C ASP A 105 -11.50 -8.23 -5.22
N VAL A 106 -11.68 -7.59 -4.08
CA VAL A 106 -12.77 -7.86 -3.15
C VAL A 106 -14.10 -7.37 -3.74
N LYS A 107 -15.12 -8.21 -3.67
CA LYS A 107 -16.48 -7.88 -4.15
C LYS A 107 -17.43 -7.67 -2.97
N GLU A 108 -16.98 -6.88 -2.00
CA GLU A 108 -17.73 -6.50 -0.78
C GLU A 108 -17.67 -4.99 -0.60
N ILE A 109 -18.61 -4.42 0.15
CA ILE A 109 -18.64 -2.98 0.42
C ILE A 109 -18.38 -2.74 1.91
N TYR A 110 -17.21 -2.21 2.23
CA TYR A 110 -16.83 -1.84 3.58
C TYR A 110 -15.93 -0.59 3.57
N TYR A 111 -15.81 0.06 4.71
CA TYR A 111 -15.07 1.32 4.83
C TYR A 111 -14.30 1.37 6.13
N TYR A 112 -13.04 1.77 6.07
CA TYR A 112 -12.26 2.13 7.24
C TYR A 112 -12.50 3.61 7.55
N LEU A 113 -13.25 3.89 8.61
CA LEU A 113 -13.74 5.24 8.89
C LEU A 113 -12.83 6.02 9.81
N ASP A 114 -12.23 5.34 10.79
CA ASP A 114 -11.37 5.98 11.78
C ASP A 114 -10.38 4.99 12.39
N SER A 115 -9.22 5.49 12.78
CA SER A 115 -8.27 4.80 13.64
C SER A 115 -7.25 5.78 14.20
N THR A 116 -6.85 5.60 15.45
CA THR A 116 -5.69 6.29 16.01
C THR A 116 -4.41 5.47 15.82
N PRO A 117 -3.22 6.10 15.79
CA PRO A 117 -1.95 5.39 15.59
C PRO A 117 -1.65 4.27 16.57
N THR A 118 -2.08 4.40 17.83
CA THR A 118 -1.92 3.35 18.85
C THR A 118 -3.07 2.33 18.86
N HIS A 119 -4.02 2.47 17.93
CA HIS A 119 -5.25 1.67 17.92
C HIS A 119 -6.05 1.78 19.23
N SER A 120 -5.95 2.94 19.89
CA SER A 120 -6.74 3.23 21.10
C SER A 120 -8.22 3.45 20.78
N TYR A 121 -8.53 3.91 19.56
CA TYR A 121 -9.85 3.95 18.94
C TYR A 121 -9.77 3.51 17.48
N MET A 122 -10.75 2.75 17.02
CA MET A 122 -10.87 2.29 15.65
C MET A 122 -12.33 2.16 15.27
N LYS A 123 -12.68 2.46 14.01
CA LYS A 123 -14.04 2.35 13.48
C LYS A 123 -14.03 1.88 12.02
N MET A 124 -14.89 0.90 11.75
CA MET A 124 -15.13 0.34 10.42
C MET A 124 -16.63 0.24 10.16
N LEU A 125 -17.05 0.33 8.91
CA LEU A 125 -18.41 0.06 8.45
C LEU A 125 -18.38 -1.10 7.46
N TYR A 126 -19.22 -2.11 7.67
CA TYR A 126 -19.49 -3.16 6.69
C TYR A 126 -20.96 -3.10 6.26
N LYS A 127 -21.21 -3.17 4.95
CA LYS A 127 -22.56 -3.18 4.38
C LYS A 127 -22.93 -4.60 3.97
N TYR A 128 -23.79 -5.23 4.76
CA TYR A 128 -24.18 -6.63 4.58
C TYR A 128 -25.60 -6.76 4.02
N PRO A 129 -25.80 -7.37 2.82
CA PRO A 129 -27.12 -7.54 2.24
C PRO A 129 -28.06 -8.41 3.10
N GLN A 130 -29.35 -8.12 3.07
CA GLN A 130 -30.39 -8.96 3.69
C GLN A 130 -30.84 -10.13 2.79
N GLY A 131 -30.49 -10.09 1.50
CA GLY A 131 -30.67 -11.18 0.53
C GLY A 131 -29.52 -12.19 0.59
N GLU A 132 -29.64 -13.33 -0.10
CA GLU A 132 -28.53 -14.24 -0.35
C GLU A 132 -27.42 -13.49 -1.09
N PHE A 133 -26.18 -13.64 -0.64
CA PHE A 133 -25.04 -12.98 -1.27
C PHE A 133 -24.80 -13.59 -2.67
N PRO A 134 -24.59 -12.79 -3.72
CA PRO A 134 -24.66 -13.23 -5.10
C PRO A 134 -23.34 -13.83 -5.61
N TYR A 135 -22.75 -14.77 -4.89
CA TYR A 135 -21.46 -15.39 -5.21
C TYR A 135 -21.36 -15.86 -6.66
N LYS A 136 -22.36 -16.60 -7.13
CA LYS A 136 -22.39 -17.17 -8.48
C LYS A 136 -22.59 -16.10 -9.54
N GLN A 137 -23.48 -15.15 -9.30
CA GLN A 137 -23.76 -14.08 -10.25
C GLN A 137 -22.52 -13.24 -10.51
N LEU A 138 -21.77 -12.88 -9.45
CA LEU A 138 -20.52 -12.12 -9.58
C LEU A 138 -19.51 -12.84 -10.46
N VAL A 139 -19.32 -14.16 -10.27
CA VAL A 139 -18.44 -14.98 -11.12
C VAL A 139 -18.95 -15.07 -12.57
N GLU A 140 -20.22 -15.35 -12.75
CA GLU A 140 -20.81 -15.60 -14.08
C GLU A 140 -20.83 -14.33 -14.95
N GLU A 141 -21.22 -13.18 -14.37
CA GLU A 141 -21.27 -11.93 -15.11
C GLU A 141 -19.87 -11.40 -15.45
N ASN A 142 -18.87 -11.50 -14.54
CA ASN A 142 -17.51 -11.14 -14.86
C ASN A 142 -16.90 -12.04 -15.94
N LYS A 143 -17.11 -13.36 -15.88
CA LYS A 143 -16.67 -14.28 -16.96
C LYS A 143 -17.31 -13.96 -18.31
N LYS A 144 -18.57 -13.56 -18.32
CA LYS A 144 -19.29 -13.20 -19.55
C LYS A 144 -18.85 -11.85 -20.10
N ALA A 145 -18.59 -10.87 -19.24
CA ALA A 145 -18.07 -9.55 -19.64
C ALA A 145 -16.66 -9.65 -20.24
N GLY A 146 -15.81 -10.45 -19.64
CA GLY A 146 -14.39 -10.57 -20.05
C GLY A 146 -13.65 -9.25 -19.90
N LYS A 147 -12.37 -9.23 -20.31
CA LYS A 147 -11.46 -8.09 -20.07
C LYS A 147 -11.65 -6.87 -20.98
N HIS A 148 -12.67 -6.86 -21.83
CA HIS A 148 -12.95 -5.70 -22.70
C HIS A 148 -14.12 -4.83 -22.19
N HIS A 149 -14.70 -5.22 -21.08
CA HIS A 149 -15.82 -4.51 -20.44
C HIS A 149 -15.44 -4.22 -18.98
N PRO A 150 -16.01 -3.17 -18.37
CA PRO A 150 -15.82 -2.90 -16.95
C PRO A 150 -16.20 -4.11 -16.09
N GLU A 151 -15.55 -4.25 -14.95
CA GLU A 151 -15.88 -5.26 -13.96
C GLU A 151 -17.32 -5.11 -13.46
N PHE A 152 -17.96 -6.26 -13.21
CA PHE A 152 -19.28 -6.34 -12.59
C PHE A 152 -19.11 -6.39 -11.07
N GLU A 153 -19.58 -5.35 -10.41
CA GLU A 153 -19.39 -5.14 -8.97
C GLU A 153 -20.62 -5.57 -8.16
N LEU A 154 -20.44 -5.75 -6.85
CA LEU A 154 -21.55 -6.06 -5.95
C LEU A 154 -22.69 -5.03 -6.02
N ILE A 155 -22.36 -3.76 -6.22
CA ILE A 155 -23.35 -2.69 -6.38
C ILE A 155 -24.20 -2.84 -7.64
N ASP A 156 -23.66 -3.46 -8.69
CA ASP A 156 -24.32 -3.64 -9.97
C ASP A 156 -25.34 -4.79 -9.93
N THR A 157 -25.35 -5.59 -8.87
CA THR A 157 -26.30 -6.68 -8.67
C THR A 157 -27.72 -6.21 -8.32
N GLY A 158 -27.89 -4.95 -7.95
CA GLY A 158 -29.17 -4.38 -7.48
C GLY A 158 -29.54 -4.74 -6.03
N LEU A 159 -28.70 -5.47 -5.29
CA LEU A 159 -29.00 -5.90 -3.91
C LEU A 159 -29.21 -4.75 -2.92
N PHE A 160 -28.70 -3.56 -3.24
CA PHE A 160 -28.80 -2.37 -2.41
C PHE A 160 -29.90 -1.40 -2.85
N ASP A 161 -30.61 -1.66 -3.97
CA ASP A 161 -31.54 -0.69 -4.57
C ASP A 161 -32.76 -0.39 -3.68
N ASP A 162 -33.28 -1.40 -2.99
CA ASP A 162 -34.43 -1.30 -2.10
C ASP A 162 -34.02 -1.05 -0.62
N ASP A 163 -32.80 -0.65 -0.36
CA ASP A 163 -32.19 -0.46 0.97
C ASP A 163 -32.24 -1.72 1.87
N ARG A 164 -32.42 -2.90 1.30
CA ARG A 164 -32.48 -4.19 2.03
C ARG A 164 -31.09 -4.68 2.42
N TYR A 165 -30.43 -3.94 3.29
CA TYR A 165 -29.10 -4.26 3.83
C TYR A 165 -28.96 -3.79 5.28
N PHE A 166 -27.92 -4.27 5.93
CA PHE A 166 -27.48 -3.82 7.24
C PHE A 166 -26.25 -2.94 7.10
N ASP A 167 -26.24 -1.77 7.77
CA ASP A 167 -25.01 -1.08 8.09
C ASP A 167 -24.50 -1.58 9.43
N ILE A 168 -23.33 -2.17 9.43
CA ILE A 168 -22.69 -2.74 10.61
C ILE A 168 -21.47 -1.89 10.95
N PHE A 169 -21.62 -0.98 11.91
CA PHE A 169 -20.50 -0.22 12.43
C PHE A 169 -19.79 -1.02 13.52
N ILE A 170 -18.51 -1.25 13.33
CA ILE A 170 -17.66 -1.95 14.28
C ILE A 170 -16.68 -0.96 14.87
N GLU A 171 -16.66 -0.87 16.20
CA GLU A 171 -15.78 0.02 16.94
C GLU A 171 -14.95 -0.75 17.96
N TYR A 172 -13.69 -0.35 18.08
CA TYR A 172 -12.81 -0.83 19.14
C TYR A 172 -12.26 0.35 19.94
N ALA A 173 -12.22 0.21 21.26
CA ALA A 173 -11.65 1.20 22.15
C ALA A 173 -10.85 0.55 23.28
N LYS A 174 -9.63 1.03 23.52
CA LYS A 174 -8.78 0.54 24.61
C LYS A 174 -8.93 1.40 25.84
N GLU A 175 -9.28 0.82 26.97
CA GLU A 175 -9.13 1.50 28.27
C GLU A 175 -7.67 1.50 28.73
N ASP A 176 -6.98 0.37 28.52
CA ASP A 176 -5.53 0.25 28.71
C ASP A 176 -4.98 -0.74 27.65
N VAL A 177 -3.69 -1.00 27.66
CA VAL A 177 -2.97 -1.87 26.71
C VAL A 177 -3.63 -3.25 26.56
N GLU A 178 -4.12 -3.82 27.65
CA GLU A 178 -4.72 -5.16 27.70
C GLU A 178 -6.18 -5.17 28.19
N ASP A 179 -6.84 -4.03 28.00
CA ASP A 179 -8.26 -3.83 28.29
C ASP A 179 -8.92 -3.13 27.10
N MET A 180 -9.75 -3.85 26.37
CA MET A 180 -10.32 -3.39 25.11
C MET A 180 -11.80 -3.75 25.01
N VAL A 181 -12.59 -2.79 24.57
CA VAL A 181 -14.00 -2.94 24.19
C VAL A 181 -14.11 -3.12 22.69
N GLY A 182 -14.87 -4.11 22.25
CA GLY A 182 -15.37 -4.24 20.88
C GLY A 182 -16.87 -4.06 20.87
N MET A 183 -17.38 -3.25 19.94
CA MET A 183 -18.80 -2.93 19.82
C MET A 183 -19.24 -3.01 18.36
N ALA A 184 -20.39 -3.65 18.11
CA ALA A 184 -21.05 -3.61 16.81
C ALA A 184 -22.42 -2.94 16.96
N THR A 185 -22.65 -1.90 16.15
CA THR A 185 -23.96 -1.25 16.01
C THR A 185 -24.51 -1.57 14.65
N ILE A 186 -25.61 -2.32 14.61
CA ILE A 186 -26.23 -2.85 13.41
C ILE A 186 -27.49 -2.05 13.12
N HIS A 187 -27.54 -1.35 11.99
CA HIS A 187 -28.71 -0.63 11.50
C HIS A 187 -29.38 -1.44 10.41
N ASN A 188 -30.66 -1.70 10.54
CA ASN A 188 -31.47 -2.20 9.44
C ASN A 188 -31.91 -1.03 8.56
N ARG A 189 -31.38 -0.94 7.34
CA ARG A 189 -31.75 0.10 6.37
C ARG A 189 -33.02 -0.26 5.61
N GLY A 190 -33.41 -1.54 5.65
CA GLY A 190 -34.57 -2.05 4.92
C GLY A 190 -35.91 -1.54 5.45
N PRO A 191 -36.94 -1.63 4.61
CA PRO A 191 -38.32 -1.17 4.93
C PRO A 191 -39.07 -2.15 5.83
N GLU A 192 -38.51 -3.31 6.15
CA GLU A 192 -39.15 -4.36 6.96
C GLU A 192 -38.21 -4.80 8.09
N ALA A 193 -38.77 -5.44 9.12
CA ALA A 193 -38.00 -6.10 10.15
C ALA A 193 -37.15 -7.21 9.52
N ALA A 194 -35.89 -7.32 9.92
CA ALA A 194 -34.97 -8.30 9.37
C ALA A 194 -34.13 -8.97 10.45
N LYS A 195 -33.89 -10.26 10.27
CA LYS A 195 -33.06 -11.05 11.17
C LYS A 195 -31.62 -11.03 10.76
N ILE A 196 -30.74 -10.99 11.75
CA ILE A 196 -29.29 -11.15 11.59
C ILE A 196 -28.73 -11.91 12.77
N TRP A 197 -27.80 -12.82 12.51
CA TRP A 197 -26.95 -13.42 13.53
C TRP A 197 -25.62 -12.68 13.54
N VAL A 198 -25.16 -12.36 14.74
CA VAL A 198 -23.88 -11.65 14.95
C VAL A 198 -23.04 -12.46 15.91
N MET A 199 -21.79 -12.67 15.56
CA MET A 199 -20.91 -13.59 16.28
C MET A 199 -19.52 -12.99 16.49
N PRO A 200 -19.26 -12.26 17.58
CA PRO A 200 -17.90 -12.01 18.00
C PRO A 200 -17.21 -13.34 18.28
N THR A 201 -16.13 -13.60 17.59
CA THR A 201 -15.41 -14.87 17.58
C THR A 201 -14.00 -14.67 18.08
N VAL A 202 -13.53 -15.58 18.95
CA VAL A 202 -12.20 -15.55 19.54
C VAL A 202 -11.53 -16.89 19.28
N TRP A 203 -10.26 -16.87 18.82
CA TRP A 203 -9.52 -18.10 18.56
C TRP A 203 -8.03 -17.91 18.69
N PHE A 204 -7.31 -19.03 18.85
CA PHE A 204 -5.85 -19.04 18.78
C PHE A 204 -5.41 -19.43 17.38
N ARG A 205 -4.43 -18.69 16.79
CA ARG A 205 -3.75 -19.10 15.55
C ARG A 205 -3.12 -20.49 15.78
N LYS A 206 -3.19 -21.34 14.77
CA LYS A 206 -2.68 -22.71 14.87
C LYS A 206 -1.15 -22.74 14.77
N PHE A 207 -0.46 -22.78 15.90
CA PHE A 207 1.00 -22.87 16.00
C PHE A 207 1.49 -24.16 16.70
N TRP A 208 0.62 -24.92 17.37
CA TRP A 208 0.96 -26.12 18.13
C TRP A 208 1.30 -27.34 17.30
N PHE A 209 1.15 -27.31 15.98
CA PHE A 209 1.50 -28.40 15.09
C PHE A 209 2.98 -28.38 14.66
N THR A 210 3.72 -27.33 14.95
CA THR A 210 5.11 -27.14 14.47
C THR A 210 6.14 -27.95 15.25
N GLY A 211 5.73 -28.64 16.32
CA GLY A 211 6.63 -29.37 17.19
C GLY A 211 7.40 -28.52 18.21
N ASP A 212 7.42 -27.20 18.03
CA ASP A 212 8.12 -26.26 18.92
C ASP A 212 7.31 -25.92 20.17
N GLU A 213 6.00 -26.26 20.16
CA GLU A 213 5.06 -25.91 21.24
C GLU A 213 4.45 -27.17 21.84
N PRO A 214 4.93 -27.59 23.02
CA PRO A 214 4.38 -28.75 23.69
C PRO A 214 2.98 -28.51 24.30
N PHE A 215 2.49 -27.26 24.23
CA PHE A 215 1.26 -26.84 24.87
C PHE A 215 0.23 -26.30 23.86
N MET A 216 -0.97 -26.90 23.91
CA MET A 216 -2.10 -26.40 23.13
C MET A 216 -2.87 -25.36 23.97
N PRO A 217 -3.10 -24.14 23.45
CA PRO A 217 -3.88 -23.13 24.15
C PRO A 217 -5.35 -23.57 24.30
N LYS A 218 -6.07 -22.94 25.23
CA LYS A 218 -7.46 -23.27 25.51
C LYS A 218 -8.33 -22.05 25.72
N ILE A 219 -9.53 -22.13 25.19
CA ILE A 219 -10.65 -21.23 25.50
C ILE A 219 -11.66 -22.05 26.28
N THR A 220 -12.09 -21.58 27.46
CA THR A 220 -13.03 -22.28 28.35
C THR A 220 -14.15 -21.34 28.77
N LYS A 221 -15.37 -21.86 28.84
CA LYS A 221 -16.51 -21.15 29.40
C LYS A 221 -16.27 -20.85 30.89
N GLN A 222 -16.56 -19.62 31.32
CA GLN A 222 -16.53 -19.20 32.70
C GLN A 222 -17.94 -18.98 33.26
N SER A 223 -18.83 -18.37 32.48
CA SER A 223 -20.23 -18.15 32.77
C SER A 223 -21.06 -18.26 31.49
N GLU A 224 -22.36 -17.96 31.52
CA GLU A 224 -23.20 -17.96 30.32
C GLU A 224 -22.83 -16.84 29.33
N ASP A 225 -22.12 -15.82 29.81
CA ASP A 225 -21.74 -14.63 29.06
C ASP A 225 -20.21 -14.37 29.05
N SER A 226 -19.39 -15.33 29.52
CA SER A 226 -17.95 -15.09 29.56
C SER A 226 -17.12 -16.33 29.26
N ILE A 227 -15.95 -16.09 28.64
CA ILE A 227 -14.94 -17.10 28.35
C ILE A 227 -13.58 -16.65 28.85
N LYS A 228 -12.73 -17.64 29.11
CA LYS A 228 -11.31 -17.44 29.44
C LYS A 228 -10.44 -18.08 28.36
N ALA A 229 -9.60 -17.26 27.70
CA ALA A 229 -8.57 -17.70 26.77
C ALA A 229 -7.23 -17.77 27.49
N PHE A 230 -6.58 -18.94 27.46
CA PHE A 230 -5.29 -19.18 28.11
C PHE A 230 -4.24 -19.70 27.15
N ASN A 231 -3.10 -19.05 27.16
CA ASN A 231 -1.88 -19.47 26.49
C ASN A 231 -0.68 -19.15 27.39
N PRO A 232 0.26 -20.09 27.64
CA PRO A 232 1.44 -19.85 28.48
C PRO A 232 2.29 -18.64 28.08
N LYS A 233 2.31 -18.28 26.80
CA LYS A 233 3.09 -17.15 26.26
C LYS A 233 2.42 -15.78 26.44
N SER A 234 1.07 -15.75 26.38
CA SER A 234 0.31 -14.51 26.48
C SER A 234 -0.44 -14.35 27.81
N GLY A 235 -0.53 -15.42 28.60
CA GLY A 235 -1.27 -15.42 29.85
C GLY A 235 -2.77 -15.70 29.68
N ASN A 236 -3.58 -15.11 30.57
CA ASN A 236 -5.03 -15.25 30.58
C ASN A 236 -5.69 -13.98 30.03
N TYR A 237 -6.69 -14.16 29.19
CA TYR A 237 -7.63 -13.08 28.82
C TYR A 237 -9.05 -13.54 29.11
N LEU A 238 -9.83 -12.65 29.69
CA LEU A 238 -11.25 -12.83 29.96
C LEU A 238 -12.04 -12.00 28.94
N PHE A 239 -13.02 -12.62 28.32
CA PHE A 239 -13.96 -11.95 27.42
C PHE A 239 -15.34 -12.01 28.04
N HIS A 240 -15.96 -10.86 28.21
CA HIS A 240 -17.33 -10.70 28.68
C HIS A 240 -18.20 -10.19 27.55
N PHE A 241 -19.31 -10.86 27.29
CA PHE A 241 -20.22 -10.56 26.17
C PHE A 241 -21.56 -10.05 26.71
N SER A 242 -22.16 -9.07 26.01
CA SER A 242 -23.44 -8.48 26.43
C SER A 242 -24.61 -9.39 26.09
N ASN A 243 -24.98 -10.29 26.99
CA ASN A 243 -26.16 -11.17 26.90
C ASN A 243 -26.24 -11.98 25.59
N PRO A 244 -25.26 -12.81 25.26
CA PRO A 244 -25.33 -13.69 24.10
C PRO A 244 -26.46 -14.75 24.31
N LYS A 245 -27.03 -15.21 23.19
CA LYS A 245 -27.99 -16.33 23.23
C LYS A 245 -27.29 -17.59 23.74
N GLU A 246 -26.09 -17.83 23.30
CA GLU A 246 -25.25 -18.95 23.69
C GLU A 246 -23.77 -18.75 23.35
N LEU A 247 -22.91 -19.53 24.00
CA LEU A 247 -21.49 -19.64 23.72
C LEU A 247 -21.18 -21.02 23.12
N VAL A 248 -20.62 -21.05 21.90
CA VAL A 248 -20.25 -22.27 21.19
C VAL A 248 -18.74 -22.41 21.06
N PHE A 249 -18.26 -23.67 21.06
CA PHE A 249 -16.83 -23.97 21.04
C PHE A 249 -16.51 -24.99 19.95
N CYS A 250 -15.37 -24.80 19.31
CA CYS A 250 -14.75 -25.75 18.40
C CYS A 250 -13.23 -25.60 18.43
N ASP A 251 -12.53 -26.35 17.60
CA ASP A 251 -11.10 -26.19 17.43
C ASP A 251 -10.77 -25.44 16.13
N ASN A 252 -9.75 -24.59 16.15
CA ASN A 252 -9.18 -24.00 14.95
C ASN A 252 -8.33 -25.04 14.20
N GLU A 253 -9.02 -26.06 13.68
CA GLU A 253 -8.45 -27.20 12.96
C GLU A 253 -9.08 -27.35 11.59
N THR A 254 -8.26 -27.75 10.61
CA THR A 254 -8.71 -28.00 9.23
C THR A 254 -9.69 -29.17 9.19
N ASN A 255 -10.83 -29.00 8.53
CA ASN A 255 -11.73 -30.09 8.20
C ASN A 255 -11.20 -30.86 7.01
N ARG A 256 -10.31 -31.82 7.25
CA ARG A 256 -9.64 -32.63 6.24
C ARG A 256 -10.60 -33.58 5.52
N GLU A 257 -11.61 -34.06 6.23
CA GLU A 257 -12.64 -34.93 5.65
C GLU A 257 -13.40 -34.18 4.54
N ARG A 258 -13.82 -32.96 4.82
CA ARG A 258 -14.52 -32.12 3.85
C ARG A 258 -13.61 -31.72 2.66
N LEU A 259 -12.40 -31.29 2.94
CA LEU A 259 -11.51 -30.73 1.92
C LEU A 259 -10.76 -31.80 1.09
N TYR A 260 -10.42 -32.94 1.71
CA TYR A 260 -9.50 -33.92 1.13
C TYR A 260 -10.01 -35.36 1.16
N GLY A 261 -11.18 -35.61 1.73
CA GLY A 261 -11.75 -36.96 1.85
C GLY A 261 -10.95 -37.89 2.80
N ILE A 262 -10.17 -37.33 3.71
CA ILE A 262 -9.37 -38.08 4.70
C ILE A 262 -9.84 -37.76 6.11
N PRO A 263 -9.75 -38.71 7.07
CA PRO A 263 -10.22 -38.48 8.44
C PRO A 263 -9.63 -37.25 9.10
N ASN A 264 -10.44 -36.53 9.87
CA ASN A 264 -10.02 -35.42 10.66
C ASN A 264 -9.06 -35.85 11.78
N GLU A 265 -8.06 -35.03 12.09
CA GLU A 265 -7.16 -35.27 13.23
C GLU A 265 -7.87 -35.07 14.57
N ARG A 266 -8.90 -34.19 14.57
CA ARG A 266 -9.76 -33.91 15.72
C ARG A 266 -11.22 -33.95 15.30
N ALA A 267 -12.09 -34.34 16.23
CA ALA A 267 -13.53 -34.36 15.97
C ALA A 267 -14.09 -32.96 15.70
N SER A 268 -13.56 -31.93 16.39
CA SER A 268 -13.99 -30.55 16.26
C SER A 268 -13.10 -29.79 15.28
N THR A 269 -13.72 -29.08 14.33
CA THR A 269 -13.04 -28.37 13.24
C THR A 269 -13.47 -26.91 13.14
N LYS A 270 -12.67 -26.11 12.44
CA LYS A 270 -12.87 -24.65 12.30
C LYS A 270 -14.28 -24.28 11.83
N ASP A 271 -14.87 -25.06 10.93
CA ASP A 271 -16.17 -24.83 10.28
C ASP A 271 -17.37 -25.37 11.08
N ALA A 272 -17.15 -25.96 12.24
CA ALA A 272 -18.24 -26.51 13.06
C ALA A 272 -19.31 -25.48 13.46
N ILE A 273 -18.90 -24.23 13.71
CA ILE A 273 -19.85 -23.14 14.03
C ILE A 273 -20.73 -22.80 12.81
N ASN A 274 -20.14 -22.81 11.61
CA ASN A 274 -20.90 -22.63 10.36
C ASN A 274 -21.97 -23.70 10.20
N ASP A 275 -21.59 -24.98 10.33
CA ASP A 275 -22.51 -26.10 10.14
C ASP A 275 -23.62 -26.10 11.19
N TYR A 276 -23.29 -25.74 12.42
CA TYR A 276 -24.28 -25.59 13.49
C TYR A 276 -25.32 -24.51 13.15
N LEU A 277 -24.90 -23.34 12.73
CA LEU A 277 -25.82 -22.23 12.45
C LEU A 277 -26.66 -22.46 11.17
N ILE A 278 -26.02 -22.94 10.10
CA ILE A 278 -26.68 -23.08 8.80
C ILE A 278 -27.62 -24.30 8.75
N SER A 279 -27.15 -25.45 9.26
CA SER A 279 -27.86 -26.74 9.13
C SER A 279 -28.37 -27.31 10.45
N GLY A 280 -28.04 -26.71 11.61
CA GLY A 280 -28.33 -27.25 12.93
C GLY A 280 -27.41 -28.43 13.33
N ASP A 281 -26.36 -28.72 12.55
CA ASP A 281 -25.46 -29.83 12.84
C ASP A 281 -24.45 -29.47 13.93
N SER A 282 -24.69 -29.94 15.14
CA SER A 282 -23.81 -29.77 16.31
C SER A 282 -22.76 -30.86 16.44
N SER A 283 -22.72 -31.84 15.54
CA SER A 283 -21.88 -33.05 15.68
C SER A 283 -20.38 -32.76 15.79
N ARG A 284 -19.91 -31.65 15.18
CA ARG A 284 -18.51 -31.21 15.21
C ARG A 284 -18.23 -30.07 16.20
N LEU A 285 -19.24 -29.54 16.88
CA LEU A 285 -19.00 -28.69 18.05
C LEU A 285 -18.28 -29.46 19.15
N ALA A 286 -17.50 -28.76 19.96
CA ALA A 286 -16.85 -29.37 21.09
C ALA A 286 -17.88 -29.93 22.11
N SER A 287 -17.75 -31.21 22.50
CA SER A 287 -18.64 -31.87 23.46
C SER A 287 -18.59 -31.29 24.88
N LYS A 288 -17.52 -30.58 25.20
CA LYS A 288 -17.33 -29.82 26.44
C LYS A 288 -17.20 -28.34 26.08
N PRO A 289 -17.57 -27.40 26.95
CA PRO A 289 -17.48 -25.97 26.69
C PRO A 289 -16.02 -25.49 26.74
N THR A 290 -15.19 -26.04 25.87
CA THR A 290 -13.77 -25.75 25.72
C THR A 290 -13.30 -26.07 24.29
N GLY A 291 -12.37 -25.29 23.77
CA GLY A 291 -11.77 -25.48 22.44
C GLY A 291 -10.62 -24.52 22.24
N THR A 292 -10.17 -24.38 21.00
CA THR A 292 -9.22 -23.34 20.59
C THR A 292 -9.89 -22.20 19.79
N LYS A 293 -11.20 -22.33 19.51
CA LYS A 293 -12.06 -21.32 18.89
C LYS A 293 -13.39 -21.31 19.64
N ALA A 294 -13.93 -20.11 19.90
CA ALA A 294 -15.24 -19.91 20.50
C ALA A 294 -15.95 -18.71 19.88
N ALA A 295 -17.27 -18.77 19.81
CA ALA A 295 -18.10 -17.67 19.38
C ALA A 295 -19.24 -17.42 20.35
N ALA A 296 -19.58 -16.16 20.56
CA ALA A 296 -20.80 -15.75 21.25
C ALA A 296 -21.89 -15.47 20.20
N ILE A 297 -22.98 -16.21 20.22
CA ILE A 297 -24.04 -16.13 19.22
C ILE A 297 -25.13 -15.18 19.70
N TYR A 298 -25.48 -14.21 18.84
CA TYR A 298 -26.62 -13.33 18.99
C TYR A 298 -27.56 -13.55 17.82
N GLU A 299 -28.82 -13.77 18.11
CA GLU A 299 -29.91 -13.78 17.12
C GLU A 299 -30.75 -12.52 17.33
N LEU A 300 -30.72 -11.62 16.37
CA LEU A 300 -31.35 -10.31 16.46
C LEU A 300 -32.44 -10.19 15.40
N GLU A 301 -33.58 -9.62 15.78
CA GLU A 301 -34.60 -9.18 14.83
C GLU A 301 -34.74 -7.66 14.96
N ILE A 302 -34.28 -6.94 13.94
CA ILE A 302 -34.17 -5.48 13.96
C ILE A 302 -35.33 -4.89 13.15
N PRO A 303 -36.20 -4.05 13.77
CA PRO A 303 -37.29 -3.38 13.06
C PRO A 303 -36.82 -2.57 11.85
N ALA A 304 -37.71 -2.29 10.90
CA ALA A 304 -37.44 -1.40 9.77
C ALA A 304 -36.86 -0.05 10.25
N GLY A 305 -35.72 0.37 9.71
CA GLY A 305 -35.04 1.58 10.10
C GLY A 305 -34.52 1.59 11.55
N GLY A 306 -34.64 0.48 12.28
CA GLY A 306 -34.17 0.33 13.65
C GLY A 306 -32.69 -0.04 13.74
N GLN A 307 -32.21 -0.13 14.98
CA GLN A 307 -30.84 -0.56 15.25
C GLN A 307 -30.77 -1.48 16.47
N ALA A 308 -29.72 -2.28 16.52
CA ALA A 308 -29.32 -3.07 17.69
C ALA A 308 -27.84 -2.88 17.97
N GLN A 309 -27.45 -3.03 19.23
CA GLN A 309 -26.06 -2.88 19.65
C GLN A 309 -25.65 -4.06 20.51
N ILE A 310 -24.51 -4.61 20.22
CA ILE A 310 -23.85 -5.62 21.04
C ILE A 310 -22.42 -5.20 21.32
N HIS A 311 -21.89 -5.63 22.46
CA HIS A 311 -20.52 -5.33 22.82
C HIS A 311 -19.91 -6.46 23.65
N PHE A 312 -18.59 -6.50 23.63
CA PHE A 312 -17.80 -7.34 24.52
C PHE A 312 -16.63 -6.54 25.09
N ARG A 313 -16.07 -7.02 26.18
CA ARG A 313 -14.84 -6.47 26.74
C ARG A 313 -13.83 -7.59 26.97
N MET A 314 -12.61 -7.39 26.48
CA MET A 314 -11.46 -8.23 26.73
C MET A 314 -10.60 -7.60 27.82
N GLN A 315 -10.25 -8.38 28.84
CA GLN A 315 -9.41 -7.92 29.95
C GLN A 315 -8.44 -8.99 30.43
N HIS A 316 -7.29 -8.57 30.94
CA HIS A 316 -6.38 -9.50 31.65
C HIS A 316 -6.88 -9.85 33.05
N HIS A 317 -7.51 -8.90 33.72
CA HIS A 317 -8.16 -9.06 35.01
C HIS A 317 -9.53 -8.37 35.00
N ALA A 318 -10.59 -9.10 35.20
CA ALA A 318 -11.94 -8.54 35.24
C ALA A 318 -12.25 -7.87 36.59
N GLY A 319 -12.92 -6.71 36.51
CA GLY A 319 -13.58 -6.08 37.65
C GLY A 319 -14.96 -6.68 37.97
N GLU A 320 -15.65 -6.13 38.97
CA GLU A 320 -16.98 -6.64 39.41
C GLU A 320 -18.06 -6.52 38.34
N ASN A 321 -18.04 -5.47 37.48
CA ASN A 321 -19.00 -5.27 36.39
C ASN A 321 -18.27 -4.83 35.14
N PRO A 322 -17.68 -5.75 34.37
CA PRO A 322 -16.76 -5.44 33.29
C PRO A 322 -17.41 -4.69 32.12
N LEU A 323 -18.73 -4.83 31.91
CA LEU A 323 -19.43 -4.23 30.77
C LEU A 323 -20.02 -2.84 31.05
N ALA A 324 -20.12 -2.41 32.31
CA ALA A 324 -20.81 -1.17 32.70
C ALA A 324 -20.27 0.09 32.04
N SER A 325 -18.95 0.16 31.82
CA SER A 325 -18.28 1.35 31.26
C SER A 325 -17.97 1.28 29.76
N CYS A 326 -18.44 0.26 29.04
CA CYS A 326 -18.07 0.07 27.64
C CYS A 326 -18.40 1.27 26.76
N GLN A 327 -19.60 1.82 26.88
CA GLN A 327 -20.02 2.98 26.07
C GLN A 327 -19.23 4.25 26.43
N GLU A 328 -18.91 4.44 27.70
CA GLU A 328 -18.09 5.56 28.16
C GLU A 328 -16.67 5.48 27.62
N ILE A 329 -16.09 4.28 27.59
CA ILE A 329 -14.76 4.03 27.02
C ILE A 329 -14.75 4.34 25.53
N ILE A 330 -15.72 3.85 24.77
CA ILE A 330 -15.86 4.13 23.33
C ILE A 330 -15.94 5.63 23.11
N LYS A 331 -16.86 6.33 23.81
CA LYS A 331 -17.04 7.77 23.65
C LYS A 331 -15.78 8.55 23.98
N LYS A 332 -15.14 8.21 25.11
CA LYS A 332 -13.89 8.85 25.54
C LYS A 332 -12.79 8.72 24.48
N ARG A 333 -12.59 7.52 23.92
CA ARG A 333 -11.57 7.29 22.90
C ARG A 333 -11.89 7.96 21.57
N GLN A 334 -13.17 8.07 21.23
CA GLN A 334 -13.61 8.83 20.08
C GLN A 334 -13.28 10.33 20.24
N GLU A 335 -13.62 10.92 21.39
CA GLU A 335 -13.32 12.33 21.70
C GLU A 335 -11.80 12.61 21.65
N GLU A 336 -10.97 11.70 22.18
CA GLU A 336 -9.51 11.80 22.12
C GLU A 336 -8.96 11.65 20.69
N ALA A 337 -9.59 10.82 19.83
CA ALA A 337 -9.27 10.70 18.42
C ALA A 337 -9.62 11.99 17.67
N ASP A 338 -10.77 12.58 17.98
CA ASP A 338 -11.19 13.87 17.42
C ASP A 338 -10.20 14.99 17.77
N GLU A 339 -9.76 15.05 19.04
CA GLU A 339 -8.72 15.99 19.48
C GLU A 339 -7.42 15.80 18.70
N PHE A 340 -6.98 14.57 18.54
CA PHE A 340 -5.74 14.25 17.81
C PHE A 340 -5.80 14.71 16.35
N TYR A 341 -6.88 14.39 15.62
CA TYR A 341 -7.03 14.81 14.23
C TYR A 341 -7.30 16.30 14.07
N GLN A 342 -8.00 16.92 15.00
CA GLN A 342 -8.18 18.37 15.00
C GLN A 342 -6.83 19.10 15.09
N ASP A 343 -5.92 18.64 15.94
CA ASP A 343 -4.56 19.17 16.05
C ASP A 343 -3.78 19.00 14.73
N LEU A 344 -3.85 17.83 14.12
CA LEU A 344 -3.15 17.53 12.86
C LEU A 344 -3.67 18.39 11.70
N GLN A 345 -4.96 18.68 11.70
CA GLN A 345 -5.70 19.31 10.60
C GLN A 345 -5.92 20.82 10.77
N GLN A 346 -5.26 21.48 11.72
CA GLN A 346 -5.47 22.90 12.03
C GLN A 346 -5.40 23.83 10.81
N LYS A 347 -4.56 23.51 9.82
CA LYS A 347 -4.40 24.30 8.60
C LYS A 347 -5.35 23.90 7.47
N VAL A 348 -6.00 22.76 7.56
CA VAL A 348 -6.94 22.29 6.54
C VAL A 348 -8.27 23.02 6.74
N ILE A 349 -8.66 23.85 5.77
CA ILE A 349 -9.82 24.72 5.89
C ILE A 349 -11.13 24.02 5.52
N GLN A 350 -11.09 23.17 4.49
CA GLN A 350 -12.30 22.51 3.98
C GLN A 350 -12.60 21.24 4.78
N GLU A 351 -13.84 21.12 5.28
CA GLU A 351 -14.27 19.94 6.05
C GLU A 351 -14.23 18.66 5.23
N ASP A 352 -14.54 18.74 3.94
CA ASP A 352 -14.45 17.59 3.04
C ASP A 352 -13.01 17.06 2.93
N HIS A 353 -12.03 17.95 2.82
CA HIS A 353 -10.60 17.58 2.82
C HIS A 353 -10.14 16.99 4.15
N LYS A 354 -10.69 17.45 5.27
CA LYS A 354 -10.43 16.84 6.59
C LYS A 354 -10.95 15.42 6.65
N SER A 355 -12.17 15.20 6.16
CA SER A 355 -12.77 13.87 6.10
C SER A 355 -11.97 12.93 5.19
N ILE A 356 -11.58 13.36 3.98
CA ILE A 356 -10.75 12.59 3.07
C ILE A 356 -9.43 12.18 3.73
N GLN A 357 -8.76 13.13 4.35
CA GLN A 357 -7.48 12.90 5.02
C GLN A 357 -7.60 11.91 6.18
N ARG A 358 -8.64 12.05 7.03
CA ARG A 358 -8.86 11.15 8.17
C ARG A 358 -9.16 9.73 7.74
N GLN A 359 -10.02 9.54 6.71
CA GLN A 359 -10.33 8.22 6.17
C GLN A 359 -9.11 7.58 5.48
N ALA A 360 -8.26 8.37 4.80
CA ALA A 360 -7.01 7.88 4.24
C ALA A 360 -6.04 7.39 5.34
N PHE A 361 -5.90 8.10 6.44
CA PHE A 361 -5.12 7.64 7.59
C PHE A 361 -5.75 6.40 8.24
N ALA A 362 -7.07 6.37 8.36
CA ALA A 362 -7.77 5.19 8.91
C ALA A 362 -7.45 3.93 8.10
N GLY A 363 -7.54 3.99 6.76
CA GLY A 363 -7.20 2.88 5.88
C GLY A 363 -5.77 2.40 6.08
N LEU A 364 -4.77 3.29 6.14
CA LEU A 364 -3.39 2.92 6.43
C LEU A 364 -3.23 2.21 7.78
N LEU A 365 -3.92 2.69 8.81
CA LEU A 365 -3.82 2.12 10.14
C LEU A 365 -4.53 0.77 10.26
N TRP A 366 -5.67 0.60 9.57
CA TRP A 366 -6.38 -0.67 9.47
C TRP A 366 -5.62 -1.69 8.62
N SER A 367 -4.82 -1.25 7.64
CA SER A 367 -4.05 -2.13 6.75
C SER A 367 -2.71 -2.60 7.34
N LYS A 368 -2.46 -2.38 8.62
CA LYS A 368 -1.38 -3.06 9.34
C LYS A 368 -1.72 -4.53 9.49
N GLN A 369 -0.74 -5.41 9.25
CA GLN A 369 -0.94 -6.85 9.31
C GLN A 369 0.27 -7.53 9.93
N PHE A 370 0.03 -8.53 10.78
CA PHE A 370 1.08 -9.47 11.16
C PHE A 370 1.40 -10.37 9.98
N TYR A 371 2.65 -10.35 9.54
CA TYR A 371 3.12 -11.15 8.43
C TYR A 371 4.13 -12.17 8.91
N TYR A 372 3.81 -13.46 8.76
CA TYR A 372 4.67 -14.55 9.16
C TYR A 372 5.01 -15.43 7.97
N TYR A 373 6.29 -15.56 7.65
CA TYR A 373 6.80 -16.47 6.64
C TYR A 373 8.26 -16.82 6.94
N ASP A 374 8.54 -18.09 7.17
CA ASP A 374 9.86 -18.64 7.43
C ASP A 374 10.25 -19.56 6.27
N VAL A 375 11.12 -19.08 5.38
CA VAL A 375 11.51 -19.81 4.17
C VAL A 375 12.19 -21.12 4.50
N ASN A 376 13.05 -21.15 5.51
CA ASN A 376 13.72 -22.41 5.89
C ASN A 376 12.71 -23.46 6.33
N ARG A 377 11.75 -23.09 7.16
CA ARG A 377 10.67 -23.97 7.60
C ARG A 377 9.74 -24.37 6.45
N TRP A 378 9.48 -23.47 5.52
CA TRP A 378 8.70 -23.79 4.34
C TRP A 378 9.39 -24.79 3.42
N LEU A 379 10.72 -24.68 3.22
CA LEU A 379 11.52 -25.59 2.38
C LEU A 379 11.74 -26.95 3.02
N GLU A 380 12.03 -27.01 4.32
CA GLU A 380 12.36 -28.25 5.04
C GLU A 380 11.14 -28.96 5.65
N GLY A 381 10.03 -28.24 5.84
CA GLY A 381 8.84 -28.73 6.52
C GLY A 381 8.94 -28.70 8.04
N ASP A 382 7.91 -29.17 8.71
CA ASP A 382 7.84 -29.19 10.17
C ASP A 382 8.45 -30.47 10.75
N PRO A 383 9.15 -30.38 11.88
CA PRO A 383 9.68 -31.54 12.56
C PRO A 383 8.59 -32.60 12.85
N GLY A 384 8.85 -33.86 12.51
CA GLY A 384 7.92 -34.97 12.75
C GLY A 384 6.68 -35.02 11.83
N ARG A 385 6.66 -34.21 10.76
CA ARG A 385 5.63 -34.24 9.72
C ARG A 385 6.18 -34.77 8.39
N TYR A 386 5.31 -34.95 7.39
CA TYR A 386 5.74 -35.32 6.05
C TYR A 386 6.65 -34.23 5.45
N SER A 387 7.75 -34.68 4.84
CA SER A 387 8.65 -33.79 4.13
C SER A 387 7.93 -33.14 2.93
N PRO A 388 8.19 -31.86 2.66
CA PRO A 388 7.70 -31.21 1.46
C PRO A 388 8.17 -31.89 0.18
N PRO A 389 7.48 -31.71 -0.96
CA PRO A 389 7.93 -32.22 -2.25
C PRO A 389 9.34 -31.74 -2.58
N GLN A 390 10.14 -32.59 -3.25
CA GLN A 390 11.54 -32.24 -3.60
C GLN A 390 11.62 -31.08 -4.60
N GLU A 391 10.59 -30.90 -5.40
CA GLU A 391 10.44 -29.79 -6.36
C GLU A 391 10.44 -28.44 -5.66
N ARG A 392 9.88 -28.35 -4.45
CA ARG A 392 9.90 -27.14 -3.61
C ARG A 392 11.32 -26.62 -3.36
N LYS A 393 12.29 -27.54 -3.18
CA LYS A 393 13.70 -27.19 -2.97
C LYS A 393 14.42 -26.63 -4.21
N LYS A 394 13.75 -26.64 -5.37
CA LYS A 394 14.26 -26.08 -6.63
C LYS A 394 13.40 -24.90 -7.12
N GLY A 395 12.30 -24.62 -6.45
CA GLY A 395 11.35 -23.57 -6.76
C GLY A 395 11.78 -22.21 -6.20
N ARG A 396 10.80 -21.37 -5.91
CA ARG A 396 10.99 -20.02 -5.36
C ARG A 396 11.69 -20.05 -4.00
N ASN A 397 12.41 -18.99 -3.69
CA ASN A 397 13.09 -18.76 -2.41
C ASN A 397 14.14 -19.81 -2.00
N HIS A 398 14.41 -20.83 -2.83
CA HIS A 398 15.43 -21.86 -2.50
C HIS A 398 16.85 -21.31 -2.36
N THR A 399 17.11 -20.14 -2.95
CA THR A 399 18.43 -19.47 -2.90
C THR A 399 18.61 -18.57 -1.68
N TRP A 400 17.54 -18.29 -0.94
CA TRP A 400 17.61 -17.43 0.23
C TRP A 400 16.84 -17.98 1.44
N THR A 401 17.42 -18.91 2.13
CA THR A 401 16.84 -19.59 3.29
C THR A 401 16.77 -18.73 4.56
N HIS A 402 17.41 -17.55 4.54
CA HIS A 402 17.43 -16.62 5.68
C HIS A 402 16.20 -15.71 5.75
N LEU A 403 15.37 -15.69 4.73
CA LEU A 403 14.15 -14.88 4.75
C LEU A 403 13.23 -15.38 5.86
N GLN A 404 12.99 -14.52 6.83
CA GLN A 404 12.14 -14.79 7.97
C GLN A 404 11.34 -13.55 8.33
N ASN A 405 10.06 -13.57 8.01
CA ASN A 405 9.13 -12.50 8.34
C ASN A 405 8.37 -12.89 9.60
N PHE A 406 8.29 -12.01 10.56
CA PHE A 406 7.56 -12.19 11.83
C PHE A 406 7.24 -10.84 12.47
N ASP A 407 6.69 -9.93 11.69
CA ASP A 407 6.55 -8.53 12.06
C ASP A 407 5.19 -7.96 11.66
N ILE A 408 4.82 -6.84 12.28
CA ILE A 408 3.68 -6.04 11.83
C ILE A 408 4.15 -5.15 10.69
N ILE A 409 3.51 -5.28 9.54
CA ILE A 409 3.87 -4.56 8.32
C ILE A 409 2.65 -3.78 7.81
N SER A 410 2.89 -2.59 7.28
CA SER A 410 1.88 -1.82 6.54
C SER A 410 1.70 -2.44 5.16
N MET A 411 0.53 -3.01 4.90
CA MET A 411 0.20 -3.64 3.63
C MET A 411 -0.40 -2.63 2.64
N PRO A 412 -0.24 -2.86 1.33
CA PRO A 412 -0.97 -2.11 0.32
C PRO A 412 -2.48 -2.27 0.48
N ASP A 413 -2.92 -3.50 0.59
CA ASP A 413 -4.29 -3.94 0.79
C ASP A 413 -4.29 -5.26 1.58
N LYS A 414 -5.36 -5.56 2.34
CA LYS A 414 -5.43 -6.79 3.16
C LYS A 414 -6.17 -7.93 2.48
N TRP A 415 -6.72 -7.69 1.31
CA TRP A 415 -7.41 -8.71 0.53
C TRP A 415 -6.66 -9.05 -0.76
N GLU A 416 -6.33 -8.06 -1.60
CA GLU A 416 -5.62 -8.28 -2.86
C GLU A 416 -4.12 -8.51 -2.63
N TYR A 417 -3.48 -7.66 -1.82
CA TYR A 417 -2.06 -7.72 -1.50
C TYR A 417 -1.82 -7.99 -0.01
N PRO A 418 -2.24 -9.14 0.54
CA PRO A 418 -2.02 -9.47 1.95
C PRO A 418 -0.57 -9.93 2.21
N TRP A 419 0.38 -9.31 1.55
CA TRP A 419 1.84 -9.48 1.70
C TRP A 419 2.52 -8.13 1.53
N TYR A 420 3.79 -8.01 1.93
CA TYR A 420 4.48 -6.75 1.77
C TYR A 420 4.91 -6.49 0.31
N ALA A 421 4.94 -5.21 -0.07
CA ALA A 421 5.49 -4.75 -1.33
C ALA A 421 6.46 -3.61 -1.05
N ALA A 422 7.71 -3.73 -1.54
CA ALA A 422 8.81 -2.89 -1.06
C ALA A 422 8.64 -1.41 -1.43
N TRP A 423 8.25 -1.09 -2.66
CA TRP A 423 8.11 0.32 -3.03
C TRP A 423 6.81 0.93 -2.55
N ASP A 424 5.74 0.15 -2.45
CA ASP A 424 4.49 0.56 -1.82
C ASP A 424 4.73 1.00 -0.38
N LEU A 425 5.39 0.15 0.42
CA LEU A 425 5.72 0.44 1.81
C LEU A 425 6.51 1.74 1.96
N ALA A 426 7.43 2.03 1.03
CA ALA A 426 8.18 3.27 1.04
C ALA A 426 7.25 4.49 0.93
N PHE A 427 6.23 4.43 0.08
CA PHE A 427 5.21 5.49 -0.04
C PHE A 427 4.27 5.54 1.17
N HIS A 428 3.87 4.39 1.73
CA HIS A 428 3.03 4.35 2.95
C HIS A 428 3.70 5.09 4.12
N CYS A 429 5.02 4.96 4.25
CA CYS A 429 5.76 5.58 5.35
C CYS A 429 5.71 7.10 5.34
N ILE A 430 5.44 7.74 4.20
CA ILE A 430 5.38 9.20 4.09
C ILE A 430 4.17 9.76 4.84
N PRO A 431 2.91 9.40 4.53
CA PRO A 431 1.77 9.84 5.33
C PRO A 431 1.78 9.25 6.75
N LEU A 432 2.26 8.01 6.96
CA LEU A 432 2.42 7.44 8.29
C LEU A 432 3.32 8.28 9.19
N ALA A 433 4.39 8.88 8.64
CA ALA A 433 5.28 9.74 9.43
C ALA A 433 4.59 10.97 10.03
N ARG A 434 3.43 11.40 9.48
CA ARG A 434 2.64 12.51 10.03
C ARG A 434 1.92 12.13 11.32
N ILE A 435 1.53 10.88 11.46
CA ILE A 435 0.71 10.39 12.57
C ILE A 435 1.49 9.46 13.50
N ASP A 436 2.50 8.75 13.01
CA ASP A 436 3.35 7.83 13.79
C ASP A 436 4.74 7.71 13.14
N ALA A 437 5.58 8.71 13.35
CA ALA A 437 6.92 8.76 12.76
C ALA A 437 7.80 7.56 13.21
N GLU A 438 7.64 7.07 14.44
CA GLU A 438 8.41 5.91 14.93
C GLU A 438 8.04 4.63 14.19
N PHE A 439 6.76 4.40 13.94
CA PHE A 439 6.33 3.24 13.14
C PHE A 439 6.84 3.36 11.70
N ALA A 440 6.73 4.52 11.07
CA ALA A 440 7.22 4.76 9.71
C ALA A 440 8.74 4.51 9.59
N LYS A 441 9.54 5.03 10.52
CA LYS A 441 10.99 4.79 10.57
C LYS A 441 11.32 3.30 10.73
N ASN A 442 10.61 2.62 11.63
CA ASN A 442 10.81 1.20 11.87
C ASN A 442 10.44 0.34 10.66
N GLN A 443 9.37 0.67 9.91
CA GLN A 443 9.01 -0.02 8.67
C GLN A 443 10.11 0.11 7.60
N LEU A 444 10.68 1.29 7.42
CA LEU A 444 11.78 1.49 6.48
C LEU A 444 13.05 0.72 6.90
N LEU A 445 13.37 0.69 8.19
CA LEU A 445 14.51 -0.10 8.70
C LEU A 445 14.25 -1.60 8.61
N LEU A 446 13.00 -2.05 8.76
CA LEU A 446 12.63 -3.46 8.76
C LEU A 446 13.03 -4.15 7.45
N LEU A 447 12.65 -3.57 6.30
CA LEU A 447 13.00 -4.14 4.99
C LEU A 447 14.50 -4.11 4.67
N LEU A 448 15.26 -3.34 5.40
CA LEU A 448 16.72 -3.25 5.28
C LEU A 448 17.47 -4.25 6.20
N ASN A 449 16.76 -4.97 7.06
CA ASN A 449 17.36 -5.98 7.92
C ASN A 449 17.77 -7.23 7.13
N GLU A 450 18.74 -7.98 7.67
CA GLU A 450 19.36 -9.14 7.04
C GLU A 450 18.37 -10.29 6.76
N TRP A 451 17.28 -10.36 7.51
CA TRP A 451 16.23 -11.38 7.33
C TRP A 451 15.09 -10.94 6.41
N TYR A 452 15.20 -9.74 5.81
CA TYR A 452 14.36 -9.23 4.74
C TYR A 452 15.14 -8.95 3.46
N MET A 453 16.30 -8.31 3.57
CA MET A 453 17.17 -8.00 2.43
C MET A 453 18.10 -9.18 2.12
N HIS A 454 18.21 -9.56 0.85
CA HIS A 454 19.12 -10.63 0.44
C HIS A 454 20.59 -10.27 0.78
N PRO A 455 21.44 -11.27 1.13
CA PRO A 455 22.86 -11.01 1.46
C PRO A 455 23.68 -10.29 0.38
N ASN A 456 23.27 -10.37 -0.90
CA ASN A 456 23.89 -9.62 -1.98
C ASN A 456 23.53 -8.13 -2.00
N GLY A 457 22.66 -7.66 -1.11
CA GLY A 457 22.17 -6.30 -1.04
C GLY A 457 20.85 -6.05 -1.81
N GLN A 458 20.29 -7.06 -2.47
CA GLN A 458 18.99 -6.93 -3.14
C GLN A 458 17.88 -6.79 -2.12
N MET A 459 17.05 -5.75 -2.30
CA MET A 459 15.75 -5.65 -1.67
C MET A 459 14.73 -6.22 -2.67
N PRO A 460 14.11 -7.39 -2.39
CA PRO A 460 13.14 -7.96 -3.30
C PRO A 460 11.88 -7.09 -3.35
N ALA A 461 11.18 -7.15 -4.49
CA ALA A 461 9.90 -6.47 -4.64
C ALA A 461 8.89 -6.98 -3.62
N TYR A 462 8.86 -8.28 -3.39
CA TYR A 462 8.03 -9.03 -2.46
C TYR A 462 8.72 -10.35 -2.07
N GLU A 463 8.14 -11.11 -1.13
CA GLU A 463 8.84 -12.24 -0.50
C GLU A 463 9.03 -13.50 -1.36
N TRP A 464 8.33 -13.63 -2.48
CA TRP A 464 8.32 -14.92 -3.22
C TRP A 464 9.08 -14.90 -4.54
N ASN A 465 9.58 -13.76 -5.00
CA ASN A 465 10.28 -13.67 -6.27
C ASN A 465 11.44 -12.68 -6.23
N PHE A 466 12.67 -13.22 -6.38
CA PHE A 466 13.90 -12.41 -6.41
C PHE A 466 14.26 -11.90 -7.82
N SER A 467 13.58 -12.34 -8.87
CA SER A 467 13.80 -11.82 -10.22
C SER A 467 13.21 -10.43 -10.44
N ASP A 468 12.12 -10.12 -9.72
CA ASP A 468 11.45 -8.85 -9.85
C ASP A 468 12.06 -7.82 -8.90
N VAL A 469 12.17 -6.60 -9.37
CA VAL A 469 12.66 -5.48 -8.57
C VAL A 469 11.75 -4.28 -8.76
N ASN A 470 11.50 -3.58 -7.66
CA ASN A 470 10.79 -2.31 -7.67
C ASN A 470 11.78 -1.15 -7.85
N PRO A 471 11.29 0.03 -8.24
CA PRO A 471 12.11 1.24 -8.27
C PRO A 471 12.79 1.49 -6.91
N PRO A 472 14.03 1.95 -6.87
CA PRO A 472 14.79 2.17 -5.63
C PRO A 472 14.36 3.45 -4.91
N VAL A 473 13.07 3.57 -4.54
CA VAL A 473 12.49 4.73 -3.87
C VAL A 473 12.70 4.74 -2.35
N HIS A 474 13.27 3.68 -1.81
CA HIS A 474 13.41 3.52 -0.36
C HIS A 474 14.27 4.62 0.28
N ALA A 475 15.37 5.00 -0.37
CA ALA A 475 16.22 6.12 0.10
C ALA A 475 15.48 7.46 0.08
N TYR A 476 14.63 7.69 -0.91
CA TYR A 476 13.75 8.85 -0.97
C TYR A 476 12.80 8.88 0.22
N ALA A 477 12.16 7.76 0.52
CA ALA A 477 11.24 7.65 1.65
C ALA A 477 11.97 7.86 3.00
N VAL A 478 13.17 7.29 3.18
CA VAL A 478 14.02 7.52 4.36
C VAL A 478 14.29 9.01 4.55
N GLN A 479 14.72 9.70 3.51
CA GLN A 479 14.98 11.13 3.56
C GLN A 479 13.70 11.92 3.89
N ARG A 480 12.58 11.57 3.25
CA ARG A 480 11.32 12.29 3.44
C ARG A 480 10.76 12.10 4.85
N VAL A 481 10.76 10.87 5.36
CA VAL A 481 10.35 10.55 6.74
C VAL A 481 11.25 11.25 7.75
N TYR A 482 12.56 11.25 7.54
CA TYR A 482 13.50 12.00 8.38
C TYR A 482 13.18 13.50 8.43
N GLN A 483 12.86 14.12 7.29
CA GLN A 483 12.52 15.54 7.23
C GLN A 483 11.19 15.85 7.92
N ILE A 484 10.18 14.98 7.77
CA ILE A 484 8.90 15.12 8.45
C ILE A 484 9.10 15.02 9.96
N ASP A 485 9.82 13.99 10.43
CA ASP A 485 10.13 13.79 11.84
C ASP A 485 10.95 14.96 12.44
N LYS A 486 12.00 15.41 11.73
CA LYS A 486 12.82 16.58 12.11
C LYS A 486 11.94 17.84 12.30
N LYS A 487 10.97 18.06 11.40
CA LYS A 487 10.05 19.19 11.48
C LYS A 487 9.09 19.09 12.68
N ILE A 488 8.53 17.91 12.92
CA ILE A 488 7.64 17.64 14.07
C ILE A 488 8.41 17.82 15.39
N ASN A 489 9.68 17.43 15.45
CA ASN A 489 10.53 17.54 16.63
C ASN A 489 11.27 18.89 16.73
N GLY A 490 10.72 19.97 16.18
CA GLY A 490 11.26 21.32 16.32
C GLY A 490 12.63 21.54 15.68
N GLY A 491 12.95 20.81 14.62
CA GLY A 491 14.20 20.89 13.87
C GLY A 491 15.28 19.91 14.33
N LYS A 492 15.02 19.09 15.34
CA LYS A 492 15.94 18.05 15.80
C LYS A 492 15.76 16.78 14.97
N GLY A 493 16.76 16.43 14.18
CA GLY A 493 16.77 15.18 13.37
C GLY A 493 17.15 13.94 14.18
N ASP A 494 16.61 12.80 13.79
CA ASP A 494 16.96 11.48 14.33
C ASP A 494 18.20 10.94 13.61
N GLN A 495 19.38 11.21 14.18
CA GLN A 495 20.67 10.79 13.63
C GLN A 495 20.77 9.27 13.55
N GLU A 496 20.38 8.55 14.60
CA GLU A 496 20.48 7.08 14.65
C GLU A 496 19.69 6.42 13.52
N PHE A 497 18.46 6.88 13.30
CA PHE A 497 17.64 6.40 12.19
C PHE A 497 18.35 6.61 10.85
N LEU A 498 18.87 7.81 10.62
CA LEU A 498 19.49 8.17 9.34
C LEU A 498 20.78 7.39 9.09
N GLU A 499 21.62 7.20 10.11
CA GLU A 499 22.85 6.40 10.03
C GLU A 499 22.55 4.92 9.76
N ARG A 500 21.62 4.32 10.51
CA ARG A 500 21.20 2.92 10.31
C ARG A 500 20.69 2.70 8.89
N ALA A 501 19.82 3.58 8.40
CA ALA A 501 19.31 3.51 7.04
C ALA A 501 20.44 3.67 6.01
N MET A 502 21.34 4.64 6.19
CA MET A 502 22.46 4.89 5.29
C MET A 502 23.35 3.65 5.11
N HIS A 503 23.75 3.01 6.22
CA HIS A 503 24.65 1.85 6.18
C HIS A 503 24.02 0.68 5.40
N LYS A 504 22.73 0.43 5.58
CA LYS A 504 22.01 -0.65 4.88
C LYS A 504 21.74 -0.30 3.41
N LEU A 505 21.31 0.92 3.15
CA LEU A 505 21.08 1.40 1.78
C LEU A 505 22.35 1.38 0.92
N MET A 506 23.54 1.52 1.51
CA MET A 506 24.79 1.36 0.77
C MET A 506 24.95 -0.04 0.17
N LEU A 507 24.50 -1.09 0.85
CA LEU A 507 24.49 -2.46 0.32
C LEU A 507 23.54 -2.57 -0.86
N ASN A 508 22.33 -2.06 -0.70
CA ASN A 508 21.33 -2.05 -1.79
C ASN A 508 21.80 -1.21 -2.99
N PHE A 509 22.41 -0.04 -2.74
CA PHE A 509 23.00 0.79 -3.79
C PHE A 509 24.08 0.04 -4.56
N THR A 510 24.95 -0.69 -3.86
CA THR A 510 26.01 -1.48 -4.49
C THR A 510 25.45 -2.60 -5.35
N TRP A 511 24.38 -3.27 -4.89
CA TRP A 511 23.70 -4.27 -5.70
C TRP A 511 23.17 -3.66 -7.01
N TRP A 512 22.50 -2.51 -6.94
CA TRP A 512 22.00 -1.80 -8.11
C TRP A 512 23.12 -1.38 -9.07
N VAL A 513 24.23 -0.82 -8.55
CA VAL A 513 25.37 -0.39 -9.37
C VAL A 513 25.98 -1.56 -10.15
N ASN A 514 25.85 -2.79 -9.65
CA ASN A 514 26.33 -3.99 -10.33
C ASN A 514 25.34 -4.53 -11.40
N ARG A 515 24.16 -3.97 -11.54
CA ARG A 515 23.16 -4.29 -12.59
C ARG A 515 23.26 -3.33 -13.76
N LYS A 516 24.45 -3.16 -14.26
CA LYS A 516 24.72 -2.36 -15.45
C LYS A 516 24.52 -3.20 -16.73
N ASP A 517 24.42 -2.48 -17.85
CA ASP A 517 24.53 -3.06 -19.17
C ASP A 517 25.85 -3.86 -19.32
N SER A 518 25.84 -4.86 -20.19
CA SER A 518 26.98 -5.78 -20.42
C SER A 518 28.27 -5.09 -20.83
N GLU A 519 28.18 -3.87 -21.35
CA GLU A 519 29.33 -3.06 -21.81
C GLU A 519 29.84 -2.10 -20.73
N GLY A 520 29.15 -2.02 -19.57
CA GLY A 520 29.54 -1.17 -18.44
C GLY A 520 29.36 0.33 -18.66
N ASN A 521 28.45 0.73 -19.53
CA ASN A 521 28.18 2.13 -19.90
C ASN A 521 27.44 2.94 -18.80
N ASN A 522 27.14 2.35 -17.66
CA ASN A 522 26.30 2.92 -16.59
C ASN A 522 24.84 3.19 -16.98
N ILE A 523 24.30 2.37 -17.88
CA ILE A 523 22.88 2.24 -18.14
C ILE A 523 22.39 1.07 -17.30
N PHE A 524 21.21 1.19 -16.73
CA PHE A 524 20.68 0.22 -15.80
C PHE A 524 19.46 -0.47 -16.36
N GLU A 525 19.45 -1.79 -16.20
CA GLU A 525 18.34 -2.65 -16.55
C GLU A 525 17.64 -3.05 -15.25
N GLY A 526 16.39 -2.69 -15.08
CA GLY A 526 15.58 -3.05 -13.92
C GLY A 526 14.53 -4.10 -14.25
N GLY A 527 14.30 -4.34 -15.54
CA GLY A 527 13.24 -5.23 -16.00
C GLY A 527 11.86 -4.67 -15.69
N PHE A 528 11.14 -5.33 -14.82
CA PHE A 528 9.76 -5.01 -14.41
C PHE A 528 9.59 -3.57 -13.89
N LEU A 529 10.32 -3.19 -12.86
CA LEU A 529 10.30 -1.86 -12.21
C LEU A 529 8.90 -1.37 -11.80
N GLY A 530 8.00 -2.28 -11.38
CA GLY A 530 6.67 -1.94 -10.90
C GLY A 530 5.70 -1.34 -11.94
N LEU A 531 6.05 -1.35 -13.22
CA LEU A 531 5.25 -0.75 -14.30
C LEU A 531 4.73 -1.84 -15.25
N ASP A 532 3.78 -2.62 -14.81
CA ASP A 532 3.35 -3.90 -15.40
C ASP A 532 3.28 -3.90 -16.94
N ASN A 533 2.24 -3.30 -17.50
CA ASN A 533 1.99 -3.34 -18.94
C ASN A 533 2.49 -2.11 -19.71
N ILE A 534 3.42 -1.33 -19.15
CA ILE A 534 3.88 -0.04 -19.72
C ILE A 534 4.55 -0.18 -21.09
N SER A 535 5.15 -1.33 -21.39
CA SER A 535 5.89 -1.56 -22.63
C SER A 535 5.13 -2.46 -23.61
N LEU A 536 5.70 -2.68 -24.81
CA LEU A 536 5.17 -3.60 -25.83
C LEU A 536 5.14 -5.06 -25.36
N PHE A 537 6.05 -5.42 -24.46
CA PHE A 537 6.25 -6.75 -23.91
C PHE A 537 6.72 -6.64 -22.47
N ASP A 538 6.70 -7.75 -21.76
CA ASP A 538 7.26 -7.84 -20.42
C ASP A 538 8.77 -7.50 -20.47
N ARG A 539 9.13 -6.39 -19.84
CA ARG A 539 10.50 -5.85 -19.84
C ARG A 539 11.51 -6.78 -19.16
N SER A 540 11.06 -7.63 -18.25
CA SER A 540 11.90 -8.65 -17.59
C SER A 540 12.28 -9.80 -18.53
N HIS A 541 11.55 -9.96 -19.62
CA HIS A 541 11.67 -11.09 -20.55
C HIS A 541 12.00 -10.66 -21.99
N ALA A 542 12.72 -9.56 -22.17
CA ALA A 542 13.16 -9.08 -23.50
C ALA A 542 13.90 -10.14 -24.32
N GLN A 543 14.58 -11.08 -23.65
CA GLN A 543 15.26 -12.22 -24.27
C GLN A 543 14.34 -13.16 -25.05
N TYR A 544 13.04 -13.25 -24.76
CA TYR A 544 12.09 -14.02 -25.58
C TYR A 544 12.04 -13.51 -27.02
N TYR A 545 12.31 -12.23 -27.19
CA TYR A 545 12.39 -11.60 -28.49
C TYR A 545 13.84 -11.54 -29.04
N GLN A 546 14.76 -12.31 -28.46
CA GLN A 546 16.19 -12.34 -28.80
C GLN A 546 16.83 -10.93 -28.73
N GLY A 547 16.37 -10.12 -27.79
CA GLY A 547 16.78 -8.75 -27.66
C GLY A 547 17.19 -8.36 -26.25
N LYS A 548 17.69 -7.15 -26.11
CA LYS A 548 18.10 -6.50 -24.87
C LYS A 548 17.45 -5.11 -24.81
N LEU A 549 16.95 -4.74 -23.63
CA LEU A 549 16.28 -3.46 -23.43
C LEU A 549 17.14 -2.55 -22.53
N GLU A 550 17.55 -1.40 -23.07
CA GLU A 550 18.13 -0.32 -22.29
C GLU A 550 17.04 0.62 -21.81
N GLN A 551 16.87 0.73 -20.49
CA GLN A 551 15.72 1.38 -19.89
C GLN A 551 16.03 2.83 -19.48
N ALA A 552 15.22 3.75 -19.96
CA ALA A 552 15.31 5.17 -19.60
C ALA A 552 14.88 5.40 -18.13
N ASP A 553 13.84 4.70 -17.68
CA ASP A 553 13.38 4.76 -16.29
C ASP A 553 14.38 4.10 -15.32
N GLY A 554 14.88 2.90 -15.61
CA GLY A 554 15.86 2.20 -14.76
C GLY A 554 17.09 3.05 -14.49
N THR A 555 17.63 3.69 -15.55
CA THR A 555 18.78 4.58 -15.45
C THR A 555 18.46 5.86 -14.66
N SER A 556 17.27 6.42 -14.87
CA SER A 556 16.80 7.62 -14.16
C SER A 556 16.53 7.37 -12.68
N TRP A 557 15.95 6.19 -12.33
CA TRP A 557 15.79 5.77 -10.95
C TRP A 557 17.11 5.66 -10.22
N MET A 558 18.16 5.16 -10.90
CA MET A 558 19.49 5.09 -10.31
C MET A 558 20.13 6.46 -10.12
N ALA A 559 19.87 7.42 -11.02
CA ALA A 559 20.29 8.80 -10.82
C ALA A 559 19.60 9.42 -9.59
N MET A 560 18.28 9.23 -9.46
CA MET A 560 17.53 9.66 -8.27
C MET A 560 18.07 9.03 -7.00
N PHE A 561 18.30 7.72 -7.00
CA PHE A 561 18.86 7.00 -5.84
C PHE A 561 20.23 7.56 -5.44
N SER A 562 21.10 7.83 -6.43
CA SER A 562 22.40 8.47 -6.18
C SER A 562 22.26 9.83 -5.49
N LEU A 563 21.31 10.66 -5.93
CA LEU A 563 21.06 11.98 -5.32
C LEU A 563 20.40 11.86 -3.92
N ASN A 564 19.51 10.89 -3.71
CA ASN A 564 18.94 10.66 -2.39
C ASN A 564 20.03 10.21 -1.40
N MET A 565 20.92 9.30 -1.79
CA MET A 565 22.05 8.89 -0.97
C MET A 565 23.05 10.03 -0.72
N LEU A 566 23.31 10.86 -1.73
CA LEU A 566 24.09 12.09 -1.59
C LEU A 566 23.47 12.99 -0.51
N ARG A 567 22.18 13.23 -0.57
CA ARG A 567 21.46 14.08 0.39
C ARG A 567 21.52 13.51 1.80
N ILE A 568 21.27 12.22 1.98
CA ILE A 568 21.40 11.55 3.28
C ILE A 568 22.81 11.70 3.83
N ALA A 569 23.83 11.50 3.00
CA ALA A 569 25.24 11.66 3.42
C ALA A 569 25.54 13.11 3.84
N LEU A 570 25.01 14.10 3.14
CA LEU A 570 25.17 15.52 3.48
C LEU A 570 24.43 15.88 4.77
N ASP A 571 23.21 15.38 4.98
CA ASP A 571 22.47 15.59 6.24
C ASP A 571 23.21 14.94 7.42
N LEU A 572 23.85 13.79 7.24
CA LEU A 572 24.71 13.15 8.24
C LEU A 572 26.00 13.93 8.53
N CYS A 573 26.50 14.71 7.57
CA CYS A 573 27.65 15.59 7.80
C CYS A 573 27.38 16.67 8.87
N GLU A 574 26.12 16.99 9.17
CA GLU A 574 25.76 17.86 10.31
C GLU A 574 26.26 17.27 11.65
N PHE A 575 26.35 15.94 11.74
CA PHE A 575 26.76 15.20 12.94
C PHE A 575 28.22 14.68 12.87
N ASN A 576 28.62 14.20 11.67
CA ASN A 576 29.95 13.63 11.48
C ASN A 576 30.44 13.87 10.03
N THR A 577 31.50 14.69 9.91
CA THR A 577 32.10 15.09 8.62
C THR A 577 32.71 13.94 7.82
N VAL A 578 32.90 12.75 8.40
CA VAL A 578 33.37 11.55 7.68
C VAL A 578 32.43 11.19 6.53
N TYR A 579 31.14 11.46 6.65
CA TYR A 579 30.16 11.18 5.59
C TYR A 579 30.38 11.99 4.31
N GLN A 580 31.21 13.03 4.30
CA GLN A 580 31.60 13.75 3.09
C GLN A 580 32.26 12.85 2.02
N PHE A 581 32.93 11.77 2.45
CA PHE A 581 33.50 10.78 1.51
C PHE A 581 32.43 9.94 0.84
N SER A 582 31.37 9.57 1.58
CA SER A 582 30.19 8.91 1.01
C SER A 582 29.45 9.84 0.07
N ALA A 583 29.26 11.11 0.44
CA ALA A 583 28.66 12.12 -0.42
C ALA A 583 29.40 12.24 -1.76
N THR A 584 30.73 12.26 -1.72
CA THR A 584 31.58 12.30 -2.93
C THR A 584 31.33 11.09 -3.84
N LYS A 585 31.27 9.88 -3.27
CA LYS A 585 31.00 8.64 -4.01
C LYS A 585 29.66 8.71 -4.75
N PHE A 586 28.60 9.11 -4.08
CA PHE A 586 27.27 9.16 -4.69
C PHE A 586 27.18 10.25 -5.76
N LEU A 587 27.84 11.38 -5.55
CA LEU A 587 27.94 12.41 -6.57
C LEU A 587 28.67 11.90 -7.82
N GLU A 588 29.78 11.20 -7.68
CA GLU A 588 30.50 10.61 -8.81
C GLU A 588 29.63 9.63 -9.59
N HIS A 589 28.88 8.75 -8.92
CA HIS A 589 27.93 7.84 -9.58
C HIS A 589 26.85 8.61 -10.34
N PHE A 590 26.27 9.64 -9.72
CA PHE A 590 25.27 10.48 -10.40
C PHE A 590 25.84 11.12 -11.68
N LEU A 591 27.08 11.64 -11.63
CA LEU A 591 27.71 12.27 -12.79
C LEU A 591 28.00 11.27 -13.93
N TYR A 592 28.38 10.03 -13.60
CA TYR A 592 28.56 8.99 -14.60
C TYR A 592 27.22 8.56 -15.24
N ILE A 593 26.17 8.44 -14.43
CA ILE A 593 24.84 8.12 -14.92
C ILE A 593 24.31 9.26 -15.84
N ALA A 594 24.47 10.51 -15.43
CA ALA A 594 24.10 11.66 -16.25
C ALA A 594 24.86 11.68 -17.58
N GLY A 595 26.13 11.24 -17.56
CA GLY A 595 26.93 11.05 -18.77
C GLY A 595 26.33 9.98 -19.69
N ALA A 596 26.01 8.83 -19.14
CA ALA A 596 25.43 7.70 -19.86
C ALA A 596 24.08 8.04 -20.51
N MET A 597 23.19 8.72 -19.80
CA MET A 597 21.90 9.18 -20.31
C MET A 597 22.01 10.05 -21.56
N ASN A 598 23.14 10.75 -21.73
CA ASN A 598 23.36 11.68 -22.83
C ASN A 598 24.16 11.10 -23.99
N THR A 599 24.94 10.01 -23.76
CA THR A 599 25.80 9.44 -24.80
C THR A 599 26.03 7.96 -24.48
N ILE A 600 25.34 7.07 -25.15
CA ILE A 600 25.53 5.62 -25.03
C ILE A 600 26.60 5.17 -26.04
N SER A 601 27.62 4.42 -25.54
CA SER A 601 28.58 3.55 -26.21
C SER A 601 29.23 4.06 -27.52
N SER A 602 30.03 3.19 -28.12
CA SER A 602 30.68 3.35 -29.44
C SER A 602 29.75 3.69 -30.59
N GLU A 603 28.41 3.46 -30.44
CA GLU A 603 27.39 3.67 -31.45
C GLU A 603 26.68 5.03 -31.41
N GLN A 604 26.99 5.89 -30.41
CA GLN A 604 26.46 7.25 -30.26
C GLN A 604 24.90 7.37 -30.19
N ILE A 605 24.22 6.32 -29.73
CA ILE A 605 22.77 6.35 -29.53
C ILE A 605 22.47 6.88 -28.12
N SER A 606 21.57 7.84 -27.98
CA SER A 606 21.14 8.45 -26.72
C SER A 606 19.71 8.00 -26.38
N LEU A 607 19.41 7.80 -25.08
CA LEU A 607 18.04 7.60 -24.61
C LEU A 607 17.16 8.83 -24.89
N TRP A 608 17.75 10.00 -25.03
CA TRP A 608 17.08 11.21 -25.49
C TRP A 608 16.85 11.16 -27.01
N ASP A 609 15.67 11.56 -27.41
CA ASP A 609 15.31 11.73 -28.84
C ASP A 609 15.22 13.21 -29.18
N ASP A 610 16.11 13.69 -30.04
CA ASP A 610 16.19 15.11 -30.41
C ASP A 610 15.02 15.55 -31.30
N GLU A 611 14.36 14.61 -32.01
CA GLU A 611 13.21 14.91 -32.87
C GLU A 611 11.95 15.11 -32.02
N ASP A 612 11.68 14.16 -31.11
CA ASP A 612 10.53 14.21 -30.24
C ASP A 612 10.74 15.02 -28.96
N ASN A 613 11.99 15.38 -28.65
CA ASN A 613 12.37 16.03 -27.39
C ASN A 613 11.86 15.28 -26.14
N PHE A 614 12.11 13.97 -26.11
CA PHE A 614 11.64 13.10 -25.06
C PHE A 614 12.60 11.92 -24.83
N PHE A 615 12.50 11.22 -23.69
CA PHE A 615 13.29 10.02 -23.39
C PHE A 615 12.51 8.76 -23.76
N TYR A 616 13.23 7.77 -24.31
CA TYR A 616 12.68 6.48 -24.71
C TYR A 616 13.63 5.35 -24.36
N ASP A 617 13.06 4.17 -24.10
CA ASP A 617 13.82 2.91 -24.02
C ASP A 617 14.40 2.57 -25.41
N ILE A 618 15.55 1.88 -25.41
CA ILE A 618 16.20 1.40 -26.62
C ILE A 618 16.19 -0.13 -26.62
N PHE A 619 15.64 -0.70 -27.68
CA PHE A 619 15.61 -2.14 -27.89
C PHE A 619 16.68 -2.56 -28.88
N HIS A 620 17.64 -3.36 -28.41
CA HIS A 620 18.67 -3.99 -29.19
C HIS A 620 18.19 -5.36 -29.65
N TYR A 621 18.07 -5.54 -30.96
CA TYR A 621 17.62 -6.76 -31.56
C TYR A 621 18.77 -7.42 -32.31
N GLN A 622 18.98 -8.74 -32.16
CA GLN A 622 20.13 -9.42 -32.78
C GLN A 622 20.20 -9.19 -34.30
N GLY A 623 21.34 -8.67 -34.76
CA GLY A 623 21.63 -8.45 -36.16
C GLY A 623 20.89 -7.27 -36.83
N LYS A 624 20.25 -6.37 -36.04
CA LYS A 624 19.61 -5.15 -36.51
C LYS A 624 20.10 -3.92 -35.75
N ASP A 625 19.93 -2.77 -36.35
CA ASP A 625 20.22 -1.51 -35.69
C ASP A 625 19.32 -1.32 -34.45
N PRO A 626 19.86 -0.79 -33.36
CA PRO A 626 19.10 -0.47 -32.17
C PRO A 626 17.93 0.45 -32.46
N LYS A 627 16.79 0.21 -31.79
CA LYS A 627 15.56 0.96 -32.07
C LYS A 627 15.00 1.60 -30.80
N LYS A 628 14.78 2.92 -30.84
CA LYS A 628 14.03 3.61 -29.79
C LYS A 628 12.58 3.19 -29.83
N LEU A 629 12.05 2.78 -28.69
CA LEU A 629 10.63 2.49 -28.50
C LEU A 629 9.91 3.81 -28.21
N LYS A 630 9.42 4.48 -29.28
CA LYS A 630 8.78 5.81 -29.16
C LYS A 630 7.39 5.74 -28.50
N VAL A 631 7.34 5.17 -27.31
CA VAL A 631 6.16 5.11 -26.45
C VAL A 631 6.19 6.28 -25.48
N ARG A 632 5.32 7.26 -25.69
CA ARG A 632 5.21 8.44 -24.82
C ARG A 632 4.52 8.05 -23.52
N SER A 633 5.30 7.61 -22.53
CA SER A 633 4.83 7.17 -21.23
C SER A 633 5.58 7.87 -20.08
N ILE A 634 5.18 7.60 -18.85
CA ILE A 634 5.88 8.09 -17.66
C ILE A 634 7.36 7.67 -17.63
N VAL A 635 7.76 6.62 -18.34
CA VAL A 635 9.18 6.22 -18.49
C VAL A 635 10.02 7.43 -18.91
N GLY A 636 9.53 8.25 -19.83
CA GLY A 636 10.24 9.46 -20.26
C GLY A 636 10.07 10.67 -19.35
N LEU A 637 9.23 10.59 -18.30
CA LEU A 637 9.07 11.64 -17.27
C LEU A 637 9.91 11.35 -16.03
N ILE A 638 10.26 10.10 -15.75
CA ILE A 638 11.04 9.69 -14.57
C ILE A 638 12.39 10.44 -14.43
N PRO A 639 13.08 10.86 -15.52
CA PRO A 639 14.26 11.71 -15.40
C PRO A 639 14.08 13.00 -14.59
N LEU A 640 12.84 13.52 -14.44
CA LEU A 640 12.52 14.67 -13.59
C LEU A 640 12.79 14.41 -12.11
N PHE A 641 12.73 13.14 -11.66
CA PHE A 641 12.86 12.79 -10.24
C PHE A 641 14.31 12.88 -9.74
N ALA A 642 15.27 12.79 -10.66
CA ALA A 642 16.68 12.95 -10.31
C ALA A 642 17.06 14.44 -10.22
N VAL A 643 16.62 15.06 -9.14
CA VAL A 643 16.84 16.49 -8.84
C VAL A 643 17.11 16.67 -7.36
N GLU A 644 18.18 17.44 -7.03
CA GLU A 644 18.51 17.78 -5.64
C GLU A 644 19.13 19.20 -5.57
N PRO A 645 18.42 20.16 -4.97
CA PRO A 645 18.96 21.48 -4.66
C PRO A 645 19.70 21.44 -3.33
N ILE A 646 20.92 21.96 -3.29
CA ILE A 646 21.77 21.98 -2.09
C ILE A 646 22.18 23.41 -1.79
N ARG A 647 22.02 23.86 -0.55
CA ARG A 647 22.48 25.18 -0.11
C ARG A 647 23.99 25.28 -0.09
N GLU A 648 24.54 26.37 -0.60
CA GLU A 648 26.00 26.58 -0.67
C GLU A 648 26.66 26.51 0.71
N GLU A 649 25.99 26.97 1.77
CA GLU A 649 26.47 26.92 3.16
C GLU A 649 26.81 25.49 3.64
N MET A 650 26.15 24.47 3.12
CA MET A 650 26.50 23.08 3.45
C MET A 650 27.89 22.69 3.00
N PHE A 651 28.44 23.32 1.96
CA PHE A 651 29.75 23.03 1.42
C PHE A 651 30.89 23.77 2.16
N ASP A 652 30.56 24.88 2.83
CA ASP A 652 31.56 25.67 3.56
C ASP A 652 32.16 24.88 4.74
N ASN A 653 31.38 23.96 5.31
CA ASN A 653 31.77 23.06 6.37
C ASN A 653 32.36 21.72 5.87
N LEU A 654 32.45 21.51 4.55
CA LEU A 654 32.85 20.23 3.92
C LEU A 654 34.00 20.47 2.90
N PRO A 655 35.17 20.89 3.33
CA PRO A 655 36.30 21.32 2.46
C PRO A 655 36.79 20.18 1.56
N GLU A 656 36.83 18.94 2.03
CA GLU A 656 37.31 17.81 1.23
C GLU A 656 36.28 17.45 0.15
N PHE A 657 34.99 17.51 0.45
CA PHE A 657 33.93 17.33 -0.55
C PHE A 657 34.00 18.40 -1.64
N LYS A 658 34.13 19.68 -1.26
CA LYS A 658 34.25 20.81 -2.18
C LYS A 658 35.49 20.67 -3.08
N LYS A 659 36.65 20.36 -2.50
CA LYS A 659 37.91 20.13 -3.23
C LYS A 659 37.80 18.99 -4.25
N ARG A 660 37.17 17.87 -3.89
CA ARG A 660 36.98 16.73 -4.79
C ARG A 660 35.97 17.05 -5.87
N LEU A 661 34.88 17.75 -5.57
CA LEU A 661 33.91 18.22 -6.54
C LEU A 661 34.60 19.16 -7.57
N ASP A 662 35.35 20.17 -7.11
CA ASP A 662 36.07 21.10 -8.00
C ASP A 662 37.13 20.38 -8.87
N PHE A 663 37.80 19.38 -8.28
CA PHE A 663 38.72 18.54 -9.03
C PHE A 663 38.01 17.76 -10.13
N PHE A 664 36.91 17.09 -9.81
CA PHE A 664 36.13 16.29 -10.74
C PHE A 664 35.58 17.14 -11.90
N LEU A 665 34.99 18.29 -11.57
CA LEU A 665 34.44 19.23 -12.57
C LEU A 665 35.52 19.75 -13.52
N ARG A 666 36.76 19.97 -13.01
CA ARG A 666 37.90 20.41 -13.82
C ARG A 666 38.48 19.30 -14.70
N VAL A 667 38.57 18.06 -14.18
CA VAL A 667 39.18 16.94 -14.89
C VAL A 667 38.25 16.31 -15.91
N LYS A 668 36.93 16.38 -15.66
CA LYS A 668 35.88 15.83 -16.54
C LYS A 668 34.88 16.90 -16.98
N PRO A 669 35.33 17.95 -17.69
CA PRO A 669 34.45 19.09 -18.05
C PRO A 669 33.25 18.70 -18.90
N LYS A 670 33.34 17.63 -19.72
CA LYS A 670 32.21 17.11 -20.51
C LYS A 670 31.12 16.57 -19.60
N LEU A 671 31.46 15.81 -18.55
CA LEU A 671 30.48 15.33 -17.57
C LEU A 671 29.92 16.49 -16.75
N ALA A 672 30.78 17.41 -16.32
CA ALA A 672 30.37 18.62 -15.60
C ALA A 672 29.37 19.46 -16.40
N SER A 673 29.55 19.55 -17.72
CA SER A 673 28.64 20.29 -18.59
C SER A 673 27.28 19.60 -18.78
N LEU A 674 27.14 18.32 -18.46
CA LEU A 674 25.89 17.55 -18.58
C LEU A 674 25.03 17.66 -17.33
N VAL A 675 25.61 18.09 -16.21
CA VAL A 675 24.91 18.30 -14.95
C VAL A 675 24.60 19.79 -14.82
N SER A 676 23.45 20.09 -14.34
CA SER A 676 22.89 21.43 -14.29
C SER A 676 23.78 22.43 -13.52
N SER A 677 23.47 23.67 -13.64
CA SER A 677 24.10 24.89 -13.12
C SER A 677 24.72 24.82 -11.72
N TRP A 678 25.76 23.97 -11.56
CA TRP A 678 26.59 24.05 -10.38
C TRP A 678 27.38 25.38 -10.30
N ILE A 679 27.76 25.93 -11.42
CA ILE A 679 28.62 27.16 -11.51
C ILE A 679 27.80 28.40 -11.17
N GLN A 680 26.50 28.41 -11.46
CA GLN A 680 25.63 29.55 -11.16
C GLN A 680 24.76 29.22 -9.96
N PRO A 681 24.87 29.96 -8.83
CA PRO A 681 23.96 29.81 -7.73
C PRO A 681 22.57 30.29 -8.14
N GLY A 682 21.56 29.47 -7.85
CA GLY A 682 20.17 29.84 -7.97
C GLY A 682 19.68 30.61 -6.75
N TYR A 683 18.38 30.60 -6.57
CA TYR A 683 17.72 31.28 -5.48
C TYR A 683 18.27 30.85 -4.12
N GLU A 684 18.45 31.79 -3.17
CA GLU A 684 19.10 31.61 -1.86
C GLU A 684 20.44 30.88 -1.94
N LYS A 685 21.24 31.15 -2.97
CA LYS A 685 22.57 30.55 -3.20
C LYS A 685 22.53 29.01 -3.24
N ARG A 686 21.41 28.40 -3.73
CA ARG A 686 21.36 26.96 -3.92
C ARG A 686 22.10 26.54 -5.17
N ARG A 687 22.69 25.35 -5.13
CA ARG A 687 23.28 24.64 -6.26
C ARG A 687 22.37 23.51 -6.66
N LEU A 688 22.23 23.23 -7.93
CA LEU A 688 21.32 22.20 -8.44
C LEU A 688 22.08 21.05 -9.06
N PHE A 689 21.80 19.82 -8.58
CA PHE A 689 22.10 18.59 -9.28
C PHE A 689 20.81 18.07 -9.92
N SER A 690 20.81 17.89 -11.23
CA SER A 690 19.65 17.35 -11.96
C SER A 690 20.09 16.69 -13.26
N LEU A 691 19.41 15.60 -13.64
CA LEU A 691 19.54 14.99 -14.97
C LEU A 691 19.02 15.93 -16.05
N LEU A 692 17.92 16.62 -15.76
CA LEU A 692 17.26 17.51 -16.70
C LEU A 692 17.66 18.96 -16.44
N ARG A 693 17.95 19.65 -17.52
CA ARG A 693 18.31 21.08 -17.48
C ARG A 693 17.90 21.79 -18.77
N GLY A 694 17.81 23.12 -18.67
CA GLY A 694 17.62 24.01 -19.80
C GLY A 694 16.46 23.57 -20.70
N HIS A 695 16.73 23.45 -21.98
CA HIS A 695 15.71 23.15 -23.00
C HIS A 695 15.08 21.75 -22.80
N ARG A 696 15.84 20.73 -22.39
CA ARG A 696 15.31 19.37 -22.18
C ARG A 696 14.29 19.35 -21.05
N MET A 697 14.59 19.98 -19.92
CA MET A 697 13.62 20.11 -18.83
C MET A 697 12.35 20.82 -19.31
N LYS A 698 12.52 21.97 -20.02
CA LYS A 698 11.40 22.72 -20.55
C LYS A 698 10.55 21.90 -21.51
N SER A 699 11.17 21.16 -22.42
CA SER A 699 10.47 20.31 -23.40
C SER A 699 9.71 19.17 -22.73
N VAL A 700 10.30 18.48 -21.76
CA VAL A 700 9.63 17.42 -20.99
C VAL A 700 8.45 17.98 -20.20
N LEU A 701 8.62 19.14 -19.53
CA LEU A 701 7.55 19.80 -18.80
C LEU A 701 6.42 20.27 -19.71
N GLN A 702 6.73 20.87 -20.87
CA GLN A 702 5.73 21.28 -21.84
C GLN A 702 4.87 20.11 -22.32
N ARG A 703 5.48 18.94 -22.55
CA ARG A 703 4.76 17.73 -22.92
C ARG A 703 3.93 17.19 -21.77
N MET A 704 4.51 17.14 -20.57
CA MET A 704 3.83 16.68 -19.34
C MET A 704 2.59 17.52 -19.00
N LEU A 705 2.68 18.83 -19.23
CA LEU A 705 1.63 19.80 -18.91
C LEU A 705 0.67 20.08 -20.08
N ASN A 706 0.73 19.29 -21.13
CA ASN A 706 -0.17 19.36 -22.27
C ASN A 706 -1.38 18.43 -22.06
N GLU A 707 -2.59 19.00 -22.17
CA GLU A 707 -3.86 18.27 -21.97
C GLU A 707 -4.12 17.22 -23.05
N GLU A 708 -3.59 17.42 -24.27
CA GLU A 708 -3.65 16.43 -25.37
C GLU A 708 -2.63 15.29 -25.20
N GLU A 709 -1.76 15.40 -24.19
CA GLU A 709 -0.76 14.37 -23.88
C GLU A 709 -0.95 13.81 -22.47
N PHE A 710 -0.22 14.33 -21.48
CA PHE A 710 -0.19 13.75 -20.13
C PHE A 710 -1.10 14.42 -19.12
N LEU A 711 -1.38 15.72 -19.26
CA LEU A 711 -2.17 16.45 -18.26
C LEU A 711 -3.65 16.08 -18.36
N SER A 712 -4.20 15.58 -17.29
CA SER A 712 -5.62 15.28 -17.13
C SER A 712 -6.23 16.24 -16.10
N GLU A 713 -7.55 16.31 -16.06
CA GLU A 713 -8.29 17.00 -14.97
C GLU A 713 -7.95 16.42 -13.60
N PHE A 714 -7.46 15.18 -13.54
CA PHE A 714 -7.23 14.42 -12.29
C PHE A 714 -5.75 14.17 -11.97
N GLY A 715 -4.82 14.68 -12.78
CA GLY A 715 -3.38 14.54 -12.60
C GLY A 715 -2.62 14.20 -13.88
N ILE A 716 -1.44 13.61 -13.77
CA ILE A 716 -0.61 13.20 -14.88
C ILE A 716 -0.86 11.74 -15.23
N ARG A 717 -1.22 11.47 -16.49
CA ARG A 717 -1.48 10.14 -17.05
C ARG A 717 -0.20 9.31 -17.14
N SER A 718 -0.30 8.02 -16.96
CA SER A 718 0.84 7.09 -17.10
C SER A 718 1.29 6.87 -18.54
N LEU A 719 0.38 7.01 -19.52
CA LEU A 719 0.66 7.02 -20.95
C LEU A 719 -0.01 8.25 -21.56
N SER A 720 0.68 8.87 -22.53
CA SER A 720 0.16 10.04 -23.26
C SER A 720 -1.11 9.70 -24.05
N LYS A 721 -2.12 10.56 -23.94
CA LYS A 721 -3.35 10.48 -24.73
C LYS A 721 -3.09 10.54 -26.25
N TYR A 722 -1.95 11.06 -26.68
CA TYR A 722 -1.49 11.01 -28.06
C TYR A 722 -1.61 9.60 -28.68
N HIS A 723 -1.40 8.54 -27.90
CA HIS A 723 -1.49 7.15 -28.35
C HIS A 723 -2.93 6.64 -28.54
N GLU A 724 -3.95 7.45 -28.28
CA GLU A 724 -5.33 7.14 -28.65
C GLU A 724 -5.49 7.17 -30.20
N ALA A 725 -5.05 8.25 -30.81
CA ALA A 725 -5.08 8.42 -32.27
C ALA A 725 -3.85 7.81 -33.00
N HIS A 726 -2.75 7.63 -32.28
CA HIS A 726 -1.46 7.18 -32.82
C HIS A 726 -0.91 6.00 -31.99
N PRO A 727 -1.52 4.81 -32.06
CA PRO A 727 -1.00 3.63 -31.39
C PRO A 727 0.43 3.32 -31.85
N TYR A 728 1.33 3.03 -30.92
CA TYR A 728 2.69 2.61 -31.27
C TYR A 728 2.70 1.11 -31.59
N THR A 729 3.21 0.75 -32.77
CA THR A 729 3.27 -0.64 -33.22
C THR A 729 4.67 -1.04 -33.64
N MET A 730 5.05 -2.29 -33.35
CA MET A 730 6.31 -2.88 -33.75
C MET A 730 6.12 -4.33 -34.17
N LYS A 731 6.80 -4.75 -35.24
CA LYS A 731 6.85 -6.14 -35.66
C LYS A 731 8.14 -6.81 -35.17
N ILE A 732 7.99 -7.89 -34.40
CA ILE A 732 9.09 -8.67 -33.85
C ILE A 732 8.79 -10.17 -34.07
N ASN A 733 9.70 -10.91 -34.70
CA ASN A 733 9.57 -12.36 -34.94
C ASN A 733 8.28 -12.78 -35.68
N GLY A 734 7.66 -11.90 -36.43
CA GLY A 734 6.40 -12.15 -37.14
C GLY A 734 5.16 -11.68 -36.39
N ASP A 735 5.26 -11.41 -35.10
CA ASP A 735 4.19 -10.84 -34.28
C ASP A 735 4.12 -9.31 -34.44
N THR A 736 2.91 -8.78 -34.39
CA THR A 736 2.67 -7.34 -34.34
C THR A 736 2.25 -6.97 -32.93
N LEU A 737 3.15 -6.31 -32.21
CA LEU A 737 2.89 -5.79 -30.86
C LEU A 737 2.42 -4.34 -30.94
N SER A 738 1.46 -3.97 -30.09
CA SER A 738 0.89 -2.62 -30.11
C SER A 738 0.66 -2.08 -28.70
N ILE A 739 0.85 -0.77 -28.54
CA ILE A 739 0.44 -0.02 -27.36
C ILE A 739 -0.50 1.09 -27.81
N ARG A 740 -1.60 1.24 -27.11
CA ARG A 740 -2.56 2.34 -27.28
C ARG A 740 -2.89 2.97 -25.92
N TYR A 741 -3.42 4.16 -25.94
CA TYR A 741 -3.97 4.81 -24.76
C TYR A 741 -5.20 4.03 -24.27
N THR A 742 -5.16 3.60 -23.02
CA THR A 742 -6.21 2.83 -22.37
C THR A 742 -6.41 3.45 -20.97
N PRO A 743 -7.29 4.45 -20.82
CA PRO A 743 -7.40 5.21 -19.56
C PRO A 743 -8.07 4.47 -18.42
N GLY A 744 -8.72 3.33 -18.69
CA GLY A 744 -9.44 2.49 -17.74
C GLY A 744 -8.63 1.29 -17.27
N GLU A 745 -9.31 0.15 -17.10
CA GLU A 745 -8.71 -1.12 -16.70
C GLU A 745 -7.85 -1.72 -17.82
N SER A 746 -6.99 -2.67 -17.46
CA SER A 746 -6.07 -3.31 -18.42
C SER A 746 -6.81 -4.12 -19.47
N ASP A 747 -6.45 -3.92 -20.74
CA ASP A 747 -6.89 -4.74 -21.86
C ASP A 747 -5.88 -5.85 -22.24
N THR A 748 -4.84 -6.05 -21.41
CA THR A 748 -3.79 -7.05 -21.61
C THR A 748 -3.79 -8.11 -20.52
N GLN A 749 -3.13 -9.25 -20.80
CA GLN A 749 -2.90 -10.32 -19.82
C GLN A 749 -1.53 -10.21 -19.14
N MET A 750 -0.75 -9.16 -19.44
CA MET A 750 0.53 -8.97 -18.77
C MET A 750 0.32 -8.88 -17.25
N PHE A 751 1.13 -9.59 -16.51
CA PHE A 751 1.07 -9.64 -15.05
C PHE A 751 -0.33 -9.94 -14.50
N GLY A 752 -1.07 -10.84 -15.15
CA GLY A 752 -2.44 -11.20 -14.76
C GLY A 752 -3.51 -10.17 -15.11
N GLY A 753 -3.14 -8.99 -15.59
CA GLY A 753 -4.06 -7.89 -15.90
C GLY A 753 -4.53 -7.12 -14.65
N ASN A 754 -3.82 -7.24 -13.53
CA ASN A 754 -4.19 -6.64 -12.24
C ASN A 754 -4.11 -5.12 -12.29
N SER A 755 -3.13 -4.57 -13.01
CA SER A 755 -2.93 -3.13 -13.07
C SER A 755 -2.76 -2.64 -14.50
N ASN A 756 -3.05 -1.35 -14.71
CA ASN A 756 -2.89 -0.71 -16.02
C ASN A 756 -2.02 0.53 -15.94
N TRP A 757 -0.90 0.52 -16.66
CA TRP A 757 0.04 1.64 -16.80
C TRP A 757 -0.06 2.33 -18.18
N ARG A 758 -1.15 2.11 -18.93
CA ARG A 758 -1.37 2.66 -20.28
C ARG A 758 -2.41 3.78 -20.32
N GLY A 759 -2.41 4.66 -19.31
CA GLY A 759 -3.27 5.85 -19.31
C GLY A 759 -3.78 6.32 -17.96
N PRO A 760 -4.03 5.44 -16.98
CA PRO A 760 -4.53 5.84 -15.66
C PRO A 760 -3.63 6.81 -14.89
N ILE A 761 -4.22 7.40 -13.84
CA ILE A 761 -3.54 8.24 -12.86
C ILE A 761 -3.07 7.37 -11.70
N TRP A 762 -1.77 7.45 -11.40
CA TRP A 762 -1.11 6.73 -10.31
C TRP A 762 -0.56 7.71 -9.28
N PHE A 763 -0.97 7.61 -8.04
CA PHE A 763 -0.60 8.57 -7.00
C PHE A 763 0.89 8.62 -6.69
N PRO A 764 1.63 7.48 -6.60
CA PRO A 764 3.06 7.53 -6.34
C PRO A 764 3.84 8.38 -7.34
N ILE A 765 3.56 8.20 -8.63
CA ILE A 765 4.22 8.93 -9.70
C ILE A 765 3.83 10.42 -9.69
N ASN A 766 2.54 10.71 -9.54
CA ASN A 766 2.07 12.10 -9.42
C ASN A 766 2.70 12.79 -8.21
N PHE A 767 2.81 12.10 -7.08
CA PHE A 767 3.45 12.63 -5.88
C PHE A 767 4.94 12.95 -6.12
N LEU A 768 5.68 12.06 -6.77
CA LEU A 768 7.09 12.31 -7.10
C LEU A 768 7.27 13.46 -8.09
N ILE A 769 6.36 13.62 -9.06
CA ILE A 769 6.33 14.78 -9.96
C ILE A 769 6.19 16.07 -9.15
N MET A 770 5.20 16.16 -8.28
CA MET A 770 4.96 17.34 -7.44
C MET A 770 6.17 17.70 -6.57
N GLU A 771 6.76 16.70 -5.93
CA GLU A 771 7.95 16.91 -5.09
C GLU A 771 9.19 17.33 -5.91
N SER A 772 9.31 16.82 -7.14
CA SER A 772 10.38 17.24 -8.05
C SER A 772 10.20 18.68 -8.51
N LEU A 773 8.98 19.08 -8.84
CA LEU A 773 8.67 20.48 -9.21
C LEU A 773 8.99 21.43 -8.06
N LYS A 774 8.66 21.10 -6.82
CA LYS A 774 9.02 21.89 -5.62
C LYS A 774 10.54 22.00 -5.45
N LYS A 775 11.30 20.93 -5.71
CA LYS A 775 12.77 20.95 -5.70
C LYS A 775 13.32 21.87 -6.77
N PHE A 776 12.81 21.83 -7.97
CA PHE A 776 13.19 22.77 -9.04
C PHE A 776 12.85 24.22 -8.67
N ASP A 777 11.65 24.46 -8.16
CA ASP A 777 11.20 25.78 -7.71
C ASP A 777 12.13 26.36 -6.63
N SER A 778 12.57 25.54 -5.70
CA SER A 778 13.48 25.97 -4.64
C SER A 778 14.83 26.48 -5.16
N TYR A 779 15.24 26.06 -6.36
CA TYR A 779 16.45 26.52 -7.05
C TYR A 779 16.18 27.73 -7.94
N TYR A 780 15.13 27.68 -8.76
CA TYR A 780 14.85 28.72 -9.75
C TYR A 780 14.12 29.93 -9.17
N GLY A 781 13.31 29.74 -8.13
CA GLY A 781 12.47 30.78 -7.57
C GLY A 781 11.49 31.35 -8.60
N GLU A 782 11.21 32.66 -8.50
CA GLU A 782 10.29 33.37 -9.41
C GLU A 782 10.88 33.65 -10.79
N ASP A 783 12.18 33.47 -10.97
CA ASP A 783 12.87 33.75 -12.24
C ASP A 783 12.55 32.73 -13.33
N PHE A 784 11.92 31.61 -12.98
CA PHE A 784 11.52 30.58 -13.92
C PHE A 784 10.02 30.28 -13.83
N SER A 785 9.33 30.50 -14.94
CA SER A 785 7.94 30.09 -15.09
C SER A 785 7.76 29.27 -16.36
N ILE A 786 6.75 28.42 -16.37
CA ILE A 786 6.38 27.61 -17.51
C ILE A 786 4.90 27.74 -17.78
N GLU A 787 4.51 27.60 -19.05
CA GLU A 787 3.13 27.68 -19.48
C GLU A 787 2.30 26.52 -18.91
N TYR A 788 1.17 26.83 -18.28
CA TYR A 788 0.29 25.85 -17.62
C TYR A 788 -1.19 26.22 -17.79
N PRO A 789 -2.00 25.32 -18.39
CA PRO A 789 -1.59 24.20 -19.24
C PRO A 789 -0.80 24.66 -20.47
N THR A 790 -0.04 23.78 -21.09
CA THR A 790 0.71 24.09 -22.30
C THR A 790 -0.23 24.56 -23.41
N GLY A 791 0.06 25.72 -24.05
CA GLY A 791 -0.78 26.36 -25.05
C GLY A 791 -1.81 27.34 -24.49
N SER A 792 -1.87 27.53 -23.17
CA SER A 792 -2.86 28.43 -22.53
C SER A 792 -2.46 29.93 -22.54
N GLY A 793 -1.18 30.24 -22.70
CA GLY A 793 -0.63 31.58 -22.52
C GLY A 793 -0.41 31.97 -21.05
N ASN A 794 -0.76 31.12 -20.07
CA ASN A 794 -0.57 31.38 -18.64
C ASN A 794 0.77 30.80 -18.17
N TYR A 795 1.58 31.62 -17.51
CA TYR A 795 2.90 31.18 -17.01
C TYR A 795 2.88 31.14 -15.49
N LEU A 796 3.20 29.98 -14.92
CA LEU A 796 3.21 29.73 -13.48
C LEU A 796 4.59 29.23 -13.02
N THR A 797 4.93 29.49 -11.75
CA THR A 797 6.12 28.88 -11.12
C THR A 797 5.87 27.39 -10.85
N MET A 798 6.93 26.64 -10.65
CA MET A 798 6.83 25.18 -10.46
C MET A 798 6.15 24.82 -9.12
N ASP A 799 6.25 25.66 -8.07
CA ASP A 799 5.52 25.44 -6.82
C ASP A 799 4.00 25.58 -7.00
N ILE A 800 3.57 26.58 -7.77
CA ILE A 800 2.15 26.75 -8.09
C ILE A 800 1.65 25.54 -8.90
N ILE A 801 2.40 25.12 -9.91
CA ILE A 801 2.03 23.95 -10.73
C ILE A 801 1.97 22.68 -9.86
N ALA A 802 2.89 22.48 -8.94
CA ALA A 802 2.85 21.36 -7.99
C ALA A 802 1.59 21.39 -7.11
N LYS A 803 1.14 22.58 -6.67
CA LYS A 803 -0.12 22.73 -5.93
C LYS A 803 -1.34 22.47 -6.78
N GLU A 804 -1.36 22.94 -8.02
CA GLU A 804 -2.44 22.67 -8.98
C GLU A 804 -2.55 21.16 -9.27
N LEU A 805 -1.44 20.46 -9.48
CA LEU A 805 -1.42 19.01 -9.63
C LEU A 805 -1.89 18.30 -8.36
N SER A 806 -1.51 18.78 -7.18
CA SER A 806 -2.02 18.24 -5.90
C SER A 806 -3.55 18.39 -5.82
N LEU A 807 -4.07 19.56 -6.21
CA LEU A 807 -5.51 19.81 -6.20
C LEU A 807 -6.25 18.90 -7.19
N ARG A 808 -5.69 18.66 -8.39
CA ARG A 808 -6.25 17.71 -9.38
C ARG A 808 -6.34 16.29 -8.79
N CYS A 809 -5.31 15.79 -8.12
CA CYS A 809 -5.37 14.49 -7.44
C CYS A 809 -6.36 14.47 -6.26
N ILE A 810 -6.40 15.52 -5.45
CA ILE A 810 -7.36 15.66 -4.33
C ILE A 810 -8.80 15.71 -4.87
N SER A 811 -9.04 16.34 -6.03
CA SER A 811 -10.36 16.48 -6.63
C SER A 811 -11.02 15.14 -6.98
N ILE A 812 -10.23 14.08 -7.18
CA ILE A 812 -10.75 12.71 -7.38
C ILE A 812 -11.69 12.31 -6.23
N PHE A 813 -11.33 12.67 -5.01
CA PHE A 813 -12.09 12.34 -3.79
C PHE A 813 -13.03 13.46 -3.36
N SER A 814 -12.78 14.71 -3.77
CA SER A 814 -13.56 15.86 -3.33
C SER A 814 -14.91 15.93 -4.03
N ARG A 815 -15.88 16.54 -3.36
CA ARG A 815 -17.16 16.86 -3.98
C ARG A 815 -16.99 17.99 -5.00
N ASN A 816 -17.43 17.74 -6.21
CA ASN A 816 -17.49 18.78 -7.25
C ASN A 816 -18.69 19.71 -7.02
N LYS A 817 -18.93 20.66 -7.94
CA LYS A 817 -20.04 21.63 -7.86
C LYS A 817 -21.43 20.99 -7.80
N ASP A 818 -21.57 19.79 -8.35
CA ASP A 818 -22.81 19.01 -8.34
C ASP A 818 -22.94 18.09 -7.11
N GLY A 819 -22.00 18.22 -6.17
CA GLY A 819 -21.91 17.38 -4.97
C GLY A 819 -21.41 15.95 -5.21
N ARG A 820 -20.95 15.63 -6.41
CA ARG A 820 -20.47 14.30 -6.82
C ARG A 820 -18.96 14.17 -6.64
N ARG A 821 -18.51 12.96 -6.38
CA ARG A 821 -17.09 12.59 -6.27
C ARG A 821 -16.63 11.80 -7.51
N PRO A 822 -15.62 12.26 -8.24
CA PRO A 822 -15.11 11.56 -9.42
C PRO A 822 -14.76 10.09 -9.17
N VAL A 823 -14.19 9.77 -8.01
CA VAL A 823 -13.82 8.40 -7.62
C VAL A 823 -14.95 7.37 -7.79
N PHE A 824 -16.19 7.76 -7.60
CA PHE A 824 -17.34 6.86 -7.74
C PHE A 824 -17.93 6.81 -9.15
N GLY A 825 -17.38 7.60 -10.09
CA GLY A 825 -17.88 7.63 -11.46
C GLY A 825 -19.39 7.92 -11.51
N ASN A 826 -20.13 7.07 -12.23
CA ASN A 826 -21.57 7.23 -12.42
C ASN A 826 -22.43 6.40 -11.43
N GLN A 827 -21.86 5.81 -10.39
CA GLN A 827 -22.58 4.99 -9.42
C GLN A 827 -23.47 5.88 -8.52
N VAL A 828 -24.75 5.94 -8.86
CA VAL A 828 -25.74 6.81 -8.22
C VAL A 828 -25.84 6.55 -6.71
N LYS A 829 -25.78 5.29 -6.28
CA LYS A 829 -25.86 4.91 -4.86
C LYS A 829 -24.72 5.54 -4.06
N PHE A 830 -23.49 5.46 -4.54
CA PHE A 830 -22.34 6.09 -3.88
C PHE A 830 -22.35 7.62 -3.93
N GLN A 831 -23.01 8.20 -4.93
CA GLN A 831 -23.05 9.65 -5.11
C GLN A 831 -24.14 10.34 -4.26
N GLU A 832 -25.31 9.73 -4.14
CA GLU A 832 -26.52 10.43 -3.69
C GLU A 832 -27.11 9.87 -2.39
N ASP A 833 -26.91 8.58 -2.11
CA ASP A 833 -27.48 7.91 -0.95
C ASP A 833 -26.84 8.43 0.36
N PRO A 834 -27.62 8.89 1.35
CA PRO A 834 -27.10 9.44 2.60
C PRO A 834 -26.30 8.42 3.43
N HIS A 835 -26.46 7.13 3.17
CA HIS A 835 -25.74 6.07 3.87
C HIS A 835 -24.50 5.58 3.12
N PHE A 836 -24.15 6.17 1.96
CA PHE A 836 -22.98 5.84 1.16
C PHE A 836 -22.10 7.05 0.86
N LYS A 837 -22.69 8.20 0.51
CA LYS A 837 -22.03 9.35 -0.11
C LYS A 837 -20.88 9.99 0.68
N ASP A 838 -20.79 9.75 1.99
CA ASP A 838 -19.77 10.34 2.88
C ASP A 838 -18.61 9.38 3.16
N TYR A 839 -18.70 8.12 2.69
CA TYR A 839 -17.68 7.10 2.89
C TYR A 839 -16.84 6.94 1.64
N LEU A 840 -15.52 6.78 1.80
CA LEU A 840 -14.57 6.77 0.70
C LEU A 840 -13.92 5.40 0.52
N LEU A 841 -13.76 5.01 -0.74
CA LEU A 841 -12.96 3.88 -1.18
C LEU A 841 -11.66 4.42 -1.78
N PHE A 842 -10.54 3.87 -1.38
CA PHE A 842 -9.21 4.30 -1.82
C PHE A 842 -8.65 3.26 -2.79
N PHE A 843 -9.02 3.43 -4.05
CA PHE A 843 -8.65 2.54 -5.12
C PHE A 843 -7.15 2.58 -5.42
N GLU A 844 -6.66 1.54 -6.07
CA GLU A 844 -5.26 1.37 -6.43
C GLU A 844 -4.79 2.45 -7.43
N TYR A 845 -5.61 2.73 -8.46
CA TYR A 845 -5.35 3.76 -9.48
C TYR A 845 -6.68 4.35 -9.97
N PHE A 846 -6.61 5.34 -10.86
CA PHE A 846 -7.78 6.11 -11.25
C PHE A 846 -7.83 6.29 -12.77
N HIS A 847 -9.03 6.24 -13.33
CA HIS A 847 -9.26 6.41 -14.75
C HIS A 847 -8.70 7.75 -15.26
N GLY A 848 -7.90 7.70 -16.31
CA GLY A 848 -7.14 8.85 -16.81
C GLY A 848 -7.96 10.07 -17.21
N ASP A 849 -9.23 9.90 -17.62
CA ASP A 849 -10.09 10.99 -18.13
C ASP A 849 -11.30 11.30 -17.22
N SER A 850 -11.70 10.40 -16.32
CA SER A 850 -12.88 10.60 -15.46
C SER A 850 -12.59 10.62 -13.96
N GLY A 851 -11.39 10.20 -13.53
CA GLY A 851 -11.04 10.08 -12.13
C GLY A 851 -11.75 8.95 -11.38
N LYS A 852 -12.51 8.07 -12.06
CA LYS A 852 -13.14 6.89 -11.45
C LYS A 852 -12.06 5.99 -10.87
N GLY A 853 -12.30 5.47 -9.67
CA GLY A 853 -11.43 4.48 -9.03
C GLY A 853 -11.43 3.14 -9.76
N LEU A 854 -10.28 2.50 -9.85
CA LEU A 854 -10.01 1.27 -10.58
C LEU A 854 -9.01 0.38 -9.82
N GLY A 855 -8.98 -0.91 -10.14
CA GLY A 855 -8.17 -1.90 -9.43
C GLY A 855 -8.71 -2.16 -8.04
N ALA A 856 -7.87 -2.65 -7.12
CA ALA A 856 -8.26 -2.94 -5.76
C ALA A 856 -8.93 -1.74 -5.09
N SER A 857 -10.13 -1.95 -4.58
CA SER A 857 -10.98 -0.87 -4.04
C SER A 857 -10.51 -0.33 -2.69
N HIS A 858 -9.66 -1.06 -1.98
CA HIS A 858 -9.13 -0.71 -0.67
C HIS A 858 -7.59 -0.58 -0.64
N GLN A 859 -6.98 -0.30 -1.80
CA GLN A 859 -5.53 -0.03 -1.91
C GLN A 859 -5.17 1.30 -1.22
N THR A 860 -5.46 1.39 0.07
CA THR A 860 -5.20 2.60 0.86
C THR A 860 -3.71 2.90 0.96
N GLY A 861 -2.86 1.92 0.76
CA GLY A 861 -1.42 2.02 0.88
C GLY A 861 -0.86 3.30 0.27
N TRP A 862 -0.50 3.29 -0.99
CA TRP A 862 0.05 4.50 -1.64
C TRP A 862 -1.00 5.57 -1.99
N THR A 863 -2.28 5.19 -2.11
CA THR A 863 -3.35 6.16 -2.36
C THR A 863 -3.53 7.10 -1.17
N ALA A 864 -3.15 6.67 0.03
CA ALA A 864 -3.11 7.52 1.22
C ALA A 864 -2.10 8.69 1.12
N LEU A 865 -1.27 8.75 0.07
CA LEU A 865 -0.52 9.96 -0.27
C LEU A 865 -1.42 11.17 -0.45
N VAL A 866 -2.72 10.99 -0.75
CA VAL A 866 -3.70 12.09 -0.76
C VAL A 866 -3.70 12.86 0.57
N ALA A 867 -3.47 12.19 1.69
CA ALA A 867 -3.39 12.85 3.00
C ALA A 867 -2.19 13.80 3.09
N GLU A 868 -1.04 13.43 2.51
CA GLU A 868 0.14 14.29 2.43
C GLU A 868 -0.03 15.40 1.38
N MET A 869 -0.71 15.11 0.26
CA MET A 869 -1.07 16.12 -0.74
C MET A 869 -1.97 17.21 -0.14
N ILE A 870 -3.01 16.83 0.62
CA ILE A 870 -3.88 17.76 1.35
C ILE A 870 -3.05 18.56 2.35
N HIS A 871 -2.23 17.91 3.17
CA HIS A 871 -1.38 18.62 4.13
C HIS A 871 -0.48 19.64 3.43
N SER A 872 0.17 19.25 2.34
CA SER A 872 1.09 20.10 1.59
C SER A 872 0.39 21.26 0.89
N TYR A 873 -0.80 21.02 0.34
CA TYR A 873 -1.62 22.04 -0.34
C TYR A 873 -1.94 23.23 0.56
N TYR A 874 -2.27 22.97 1.83
CA TYR A 874 -2.59 24.02 2.82
C TYR A 874 -1.37 24.63 3.52
N GLN A 875 -0.14 24.17 3.21
CA GLN A 875 1.04 24.88 3.70
C GLN A 875 1.27 26.16 2.89
N PRO A 876 1.77 27.24 3.52
CA PRO A 876 2.14 28.43 2.78
C PRO A 876 3.14 28.07 1.68
N SER A 877 3.01 28.71 0.53
CA SER A 877 4.01 28.71 -0.52
C SER A 877 5.35 29.17 0.07
N SER A 878 6.46 28.86 -0.59
CA SER A 878 7.78 29.43 -0.25
C SER A 878 7.65 30.93 -0.02
N PRO A 879 8.46 31.56 0.86
CA PRO A 879 8.30 32.96 1.32
C PRO A 879 8.15 34.04 0.26
N HIS A 880 8.14 33.65 -1.03
CA HIS A 880 8.09 34.53 -2.20
C HIS A 880 6.68 34.92 -2.66
N GLN A 881 5.61 34.39 -2.05
CA GLN A 881 4.25 34.53 -2.58
C GLN A 881 3.23 35.11 -1.60
N ASP A 882 3.59 36.08 -0.82
CA ASP A 882 2.62 36.86 -0.03
C ASP A 882 1.73 37.82 -0.89
N GLY A 883 1.44 37.44 -2.15
CA GLY A 883 0.67 38.31 -3.03
C GLY A 883 -0.26 37.67 -4.06
N ALA A 884 -0.19 36.42 -4.31
CA ALA A 884 -1.04 35.73 -5.31
C ALA A 884 -2.26 35.04 -4.64
N ALA A 885 -3.41 35.65 -4.77
CA ALA A 885 -4.68 35.01 -4.43
C ALA A 885 -4.92 33.82 -5.39
N PRO A 886 -5.52 32.69 -4.90
CA PRO A 886 -5.80 31.54 -5.78
C PRO A 886 -6.69 31.96 -6.94
N LEU A 887 -6.28 31.60 -8.17
CA LEU A 887 -6.91 31.98 -9.43
C LEU A 887 -8.29 31.38 -9.70
N PHE A 888 -8.81 30.57 -8.80
CA PHE A 888 -10.15 29.98 -8.93
C PHE A 888 -11.04 30.35 -7.73
N ARG A 889 -11.70 31.52 -7.84
CA ARG A 889 -12.97 31.75 -7.16
C ARG A 889 -14.11 31.47 -8.13
N SER A 890 -15.01 30.61 -7.70
CA SER A 890 -16.34 30.22 -8.20
C SER A 890 -16.39 29.14 -9.27
#